data_9b2f559d4dccd28d51692447d68e1cd8
#
_entry.id   9b2f559d4dccd28d51692447d68e1cd8
#
_cell.length_a   1.000
_cell.length_b   1.000
_cell.length_c   1.000
_cell.angle_alpha   90.00
_cell.angle_beta   90.00
_cell.angle_gamma   90.00
#
_symmetry.space_group_name_H-M   'P 1'
#
loop_
_entity.id
_entity.type
_entity.pdbx_description
1 polymer ?
#
loop_
_entity_poly.entity_id
_entity_poly.type
_entity_poly.pdbx_seq_one_letter_code
_entity_poly.pdbx_strand_id
1 'polypeptide(L)'
;MKKVKPILIWCQKKVRAFFTWYRNLYRGRKWYTKTLIGIASCIVAFFLYLGAVDINFLWLFGKSPGFSAIKEAVTSEASEIYSDDGVLIGKYFNENRTPVEYEDVNPAFWKALIDTEDERFYKHHGIDYTGLVGAVKDAVLHHDARGASTITQQLAKNMFRMRTNYSTGLLGKLPGVRMLIVKSKEWIIATKLEMTHSKKEILTMYANTVDFGSNAFGIKTAAKTYFNCSPKELTAEQAAVLVGMLKATTYYNPIANPKNSLRRRNIVLSNMVRHGDLTRAEYDSISQIDIELKYSVESNYDGTALYFREAVADELRKWCNDNDYDLYTSGLKIYTTIDSRMQKYAEEAAIKQMKQVQRNFNNHWGNQEPWQDERHNVIPGFIEGIAKRQPVYKYLLARFPNNPDSIEYYLNRPHKVKLFDYEQGTIEREMSTMDSIRYMVHFMHCSFVAMEPQTGAVKAWVGDIDFKSWKYDKVTAMRQPGSTFKLFVYTEAMNQGLTPCDKRRDEYFSMKVFDKAQNKEVTWAPTNANGYFTGDSIPLKAAFARSINSVAVRLGQEMGITRIAETAHKMGIESPLDETPALALGSSDINLLELANAYSTVANDGKYVKRVLVTRIVDRNGKEVYKAPLNEEQVIPYKSAFLMQQMLMGGTREPGGTSMSLNGYVGNFRDTDWGGKTGTSNNHSDAWFMGVSPKLVVGAWVGGEYRCIHFRTGALGQGSRTALPICGYFLQSVLGDPAFAKYRTKFGKPKDDDITSAMYNCQSYYMREKNDSTNTDSIHVEEEIVLDENGAPIERHSATEQTKEGSPEQQPNAHKHPKEEAVNFDDL
;
A
#
# COMPACT_ATOMS: atom_id res chain seq x y z
N MET A 1 -20.90 3.45 53.94
CA MET A 1 -22.10 4.29 54.05
C MET A 1 -22.10 5.26 55.27
N LYS A 2 -21.40 5.02 56.39
CA LYS A 2 -21.42 5.90 57.60
C LYS A 2 -20.70 7.27 57.43
N LYS A 3 -19.73 7.42 56.48
CA LYS A 3 -19.01 8.71 56.24
C LYS A 3 -19.68 9.66 55.24
N VAL A 4 -20.69 9.21 54.49
CA VAL A 4 -21.36 10.05 53.42
C VAL A 4 -22.51 10.88 53.99
N LYS A 5 -23.19 10.39 55.06
CA LYS A 5 -24.33 11.10 55.69
C LYS A 5 -23.96 12.51 56.22
N PRO A 6 -22.82 12.72 56.94
CA PRO A 6 -22.50 14.05 57.44
C PRO A 6 -22.19 15.07 56.37
N ILE A 7 -21.57 14.63 55.22
CA ILE A 7 -21.26 15.49 54.06
C ILE A 7 -22.56 15.92 53.36
N LEU A 8 -23.50 15.00 53.18
CA LEU A 8 -24.83 15.31 52.60
C LEU A 8 -25.63 16.32 53.44
N ILE A 9 -25.59 16.15 54.77
CA ILE A 9 -26.25 17.06 55.73
C ILE A 9 -25.60 18.46 55.69
N TRP A 10 -24.27 18.50 55.66
CA TRP A 10 -23.50 19.74 55.54
C TRP A 10 -23.82 20.48 54.19
N CYS A 11 -23.81 19.74 53.06
CA CYS A 11 -24.22 20.28 51.76
C CYS A 11 -25.64 20.82 51.76
N GLN A 12 -26.62 20.07 52.37
CA GLN A 12 -27.99 20.53 52.49
C GLN A 12 -28.11 21.85 53.32
N LYS A 13 -27.37 21.95 54.41
CA LYS A 13 -27.32 23.18 55.26
C LYS A 13 -26.78 24.37 54.45
N LYS A 14 -25.68 24.18 53.73
CA LYS A 14 -25.07 25.24 52.86
C LYS A 14 -26.00 25.67 51.75
N VAL A 15 -26.67 24.72 51.08
CA VAL A 15 -27.63 25.01 50.01
C VAL A 15 -28.85 25.79 50.56
N ARG A 16 -29.40 25.38 51.72
CA ARG A 16 -30.48 26.14 52.41
C ARG A 16 -30.02 27.55 52.79
N ALA A 17 -28.83 27.70 53.38
CA ALA A 17 -28.28 29.00 53.75
C ALA A 17 -28.17 29.93 52.53
N PHE A 18 -27.68 29.37 51.38
CA PHE A 18 -27.55 30.10 50.11
C PHE A 18 -28.94 30.61 49.61
N PHE A 19 -29.92 29.71 49.53
CA PHE A 19 -31.29 30.11 49.11
C PHE A 19 -31.92 31.12 50.04
N THR A 20 -31.64 30.99 51.38
CA THR A 20 -32.15 31.98 52.34
C THR A 20 -31.48 33.35 52.14
N TRP A 21 -30.18 33.40 51.95
CA TRP A 21 -29.45 34.60 51.60
C TRP A 21 -29.91 35.22 50.31
N TYR A 22 -30.07 34.41 49.24
CA TYR A 22 -30.55 34.86 47.95
C TYR A 22 -31.97 35.45 48.03
N ARG A 23 -32.89 34.80 48.78
CA ARG A 23 -34.22 35.32 49.00
C ARG A 23 -34.22 36.68 49.76
N ASN A 24 -33.30 36.84 50.71
CA ASN A 24 -33.16 38.09 51.45
C ASN A 24 -32.63 39.25 50.54
N LEU A 25 -31.86 38.95 49.50
CA LEU A 25 -31.46 39.94 48.49
C LEU A 25 -32.66 40.60 47.76
N TYR A 26 -33.74 39.88 47.63
CA TYR A 26 -34.98 40.38 46.97
C TYR A 26 -35.97 41.01 47.97
N ARG A 27 -35.87 40.77 49.25
CA ARG A 27 -36.84 41.12 50.24
C ARG A 27 -36.78 42.62 50.49
N GLY A 28 -37.93 43.30 50.35
CA GLY A 28 -38.10 44.76 50.57
C GLY A 28 -37.52 45.67 49.47
N ARG A 29 -37.00 45.13 48.35
CA ARG A 29 -36.42 45.93 47.27
C ARG A 29 -37.48 46.33 46.24
N LYS A 30 -37.28 47.52 45.60
CA LYS A 30 -38.10 48.02 44.45
C LYS A 30 -37.95 47.08 43.23
N TRP A 31 -38.94 47.10 42.35
CA TRP A 31 -39.03 46.14 41.22
C TRP A 31 -37.80 46.22 40.32
N TYR A 32 -37.28 47.41 40.01
CA TYR A 32 -36.08 47.59 39.15
C TYR A 32 -34.81 47.01 39.80
N THR A 33 -34.66 47.12 41.13
CA THR A 33 -33.53 46.48 41.83
C THR A 33 -33.69 44.99 41.84
N LYS A 34 -34.86 44.40 41.89
CA LYS A 34 -35.13 42.99 41.76
C LYS A 34 -34.75 42.49 40.33
N THR A 35 -35.11 43.27 39.34
CA THR A 35 -34.74 42.96 37.93
C THR A 35 -33.24 43.01 37.74
N LEU A 36 -32.53 44.02 38.27
CA LEU A 36 -31.07 44.13 38.22
C LEU A 36 -30.38 42.92 38.94
N ILE A 37 -30.87 42.54 40.13
CA ILE A 37 -30.35 41.35 40.85
C ILE A 37 -30.62 40.09 40.03
N GLY A 38 -31.78 39.94 39.39
CA GLY A 38 -32.11 38.87 38.48
C GLY A 38 -31.14 38.76 37.32
N ILE A 39 -30.90 39.88 36.62
CA ILE A 39 -29.95 39.93 35.50
C ILE A 39 -28.54 39.56 35.95
N ALA A 40 -28.06 40.18 37.08
CA ALA A 40 -26.75 39.86 37.63
C ALA A 40 -26.62 38.38 38.01
N SER A 41 -27.69 37.80 38.59
CA SER A 41 -27.68 36.37 38.92
C SER A 41 -27.65 35.47 37.71
N CYS A 42 -28.34 35.81 36.62
CA CYS A 42 -28.30 35.10 35.35
C CYS A 42 -26.88 35.18 34.74
N ILE A 43 -26.23 36.34 34.81
CA ILE A 43 -24.84 36.52 34.34
C ILE A 43 -23.86 35.64 35.15
N VAL A 44 -23.97 35.66 36.48
CA VAL A 44 -23.14 34.83 37.33
C VAL A 44 -23.38 33.34 37.09
N ALA A 45 -24.65 32.92 36.99
CA ALA A 45 -25.00 31.52 36.66
C ALA A 45 -24.46 31.09 35.28
N PHE A 46 -24.50 31.98 34.31
CA PHE A 46 -23.94 31.72 32.99
C PHE A 46 -22.42 31.50 33.03
N PHE A 47 -21.66 32.35 33.76
CA PHE A 47 -20.23 32.16 33.89
C PHE A 47 -19.86 30.91 34.72
N LEU A 48 -20.65 30.58 35.74
CA LEU A 48 -20.50 29.32 36.48
C LEU A 48 -20.77 28.11 35.61
N TYR A 49 -21.76 28.19 34.73
CA TYR A 49 -22.04 27.16 33.74
C TYR A 49 -20.87 27.01 32.76
N LEU A 50 -20.34 28.10 32.19
CA LEU A 50 -19.16 28.03 31.32
C LEU A 50 -17.94 27.43 32.04
N GLY A 51 -17.71 27.80 33.30
CA GLY A 51 -16.67 27.20 34.14
C GLY A 51 -16.86 25.69 34.35
N ALA A 52 -18.09 25.28 34.60
CA ALA A 52 -18.44 23.86 34.76
C ALA A 52 -18.24 23.05 33.45
N VAL A 53 -18.54 23.67 32.30
CA VAL A 53 -18.29 23.09 30.97
C VAL A 53 -16.79 22.94 30.73
N ASP A 54 -15.99 23.98 31.05
CA ASP A 54 -14.55 23.98 30.82
C ASP A 54 -13.81 22.91 31.63
N ILE A 55 -14.12 22.81 32.93
CA ILE A 55 -13.49 21.83 33.81
C ILE A 55 -14.13 20.43 33.73
N ASN A 56 -15.13 20.25 32.84
CA ASN A 56 -15.90 18.99 32.73
C ASN A 56 -16.46 18.51 34.07
N PHE A 57 -17.13 19.40 34.80
CA PHE A 57 -17.64 19.13 36.14
C PHE A 57 -18.46 17.84 36.19
N LEU A 58 -18.06 16.92 37.04
CA LEU A 58 -18.65 15.56 37.20
C LEU A 58 -18.76 14.76 35.91
N TRP A 59 -17.85 14.96 34.93
CA TRP A 59 -17.87 14.33 33.59
C TRP A 59 -19.14 14.58 32.76
N LEU A 60 -19.93 15.58 33.13
CA LEU A 60 -21.24 15.87 32.51
C LEU A 60 -21.09 16.45 31.10
N PHE A 61 -20.00 17.20 30.82
CA PHE A 61 -19.85 17.99 29.62
C PHE A 61 -18.79 17.46 28.63
N GLY A 62 -18.01 16.44 29.02
CA GLY A 62 -16.88 15.91 28.24
C GLY A 62 -15.63 16.80 28.35
N LYS A 63 -14.46 16.23 28.01
CA LYS A 63 -13.18 16.96 28.12
C LYS A 63 -13.15 18.22 27.27
N SER A 64 -12.54 19.30 27.80
CA SER A 64 -12.16 20.52 27.07
C SER A 64 -10.63 20.62 27.04
N PRO A 65 -10.00 21.12 25.95
CA PRO A 65 -8.56 21.32 25.90
C PRO A 65 -8.12 22.39 26.91
N GLY A 66 -7.02 22.08 27.62
CA GLY A 66 -6.36 23.04 28.49
C GLY A 66 -5.56 24.09 27.72
N PHE A 67 -5.05 25.13 28.40
CA PHE A 67 -4.25 26.18 27.77
C PHE A 67 -2.97 25.65 27.10
N SER A 68 -2.26 24.68 27.71
CA SER A 68 -1.08 24.07 27.09
C SER A 68 -1.43 23.34 25.80
N ALA A 69 -2.48 22.51 25.83
CA ALA A 69 -2.95 21.80 24.64
C ALA A 69 -3.41 22.74 23.51
N ILE A 70 -3.93 23.93 23.84
CA ILE A 70 -4.32 24.94 22.84
C ILE A 70 -3.09 25.69 22.31
N LYS A 71 -2.15 26.03 23.18
CA LYS A 71 -0.89 26.71 22.82
C LYS A 71 0.00 25.82 21.95
N GLU A 72 -0.02 24.51 22.24
CA GLU A 72 0.76 23.48 21.52
C GLU A 72 -0.06 22.79 20.42
N ALA A 73 -1.29 23.25 20.18
CA ALA A 73 -2.17 22.65 19.18
C ALA A 73 -1.57 22.86 17.79
N VAL A 74 -0.89 21.82 17.35
CA VAL A 74 -0.28 21.76 16.04
C VAL A 74 -1.29 21.17 15.07
N THR A 75 -1.42 21.81 13.93
CA THR A 75 -2.15 21.25 12.78
C THR A 75 -1.57 19.90 12.40
N SER A 76 -2.43 18.91 12.16
CA SER A 76 -2.02 17.63 11.59
C SER A 76 -1.25 17.90 10.29
N GLU A 77 -0.08 17.31 10.17
CA GLU A 77 0.80 17.47 9.02
C GLU A 77 1.06 16.09 8.38
N ALA A 78 0.96 16.04 7.05
CA ALA A 78 1.26 14.82 6.29
C ALA A 78 2.74 14.44 6.48
N SER A 79 3.01 13.14 6.68
CA SER A 79 4.39 12.66 6.67
C SER A 79 4.88 12.45 5.24
N GLU A 80 6.13 12.80 4.98
CA GLU A 80 6.77 12.71 3.68
C GLU A 80 7.73 11.53 3.65
N ILE A 81 7.73 10.79 2.54
CA ILE A 81 8.63 9.65 2.35
C ILE A 81 9.56 9.91 1.18
N TYR A 82 10.86 9.76 1.44
CA TYR A 82 11.95 10.06 0.51
C TYR A 82 12.75 8.82 0.16
N SER A 83 13.19 8.73 -1.09
CA SER A 83 14.17 7.75 -1.56
C SER A 83 15.57 8.06 -1.02
N ASP A 84 16.50 7.12 -1.18
CA ASP A 84 17.91 7.25 -0.78
C ASP A 84 18.64 8.41 -1.53
N ASP A 85 18.25 8.63 -2.78
CA ASP A 85 18.72 9.74 -3.61
C ASP A 85 17.98 11.08 -3.35
N GLY A 86 17.13 11.14 -2.31
CA GLY A 86 16.49 12.36 -1.82
C GLY A 86 15.24 12.80 -2.58
N VAL A 87 14.70 11.96 -3.47
CA VAL A 87 13.46 12.25 -4.21
C VAL A 87 12.25 11.97 -3.31
N LEU A 88 11.28 12.90 -3.28
CA LEU A 88 10.00 12.67 -2.62
C LEU A 88 9.20 11.62 -3.42
N ILE A 89 9.04 10.42 -2.86
CA ILE A 89 8.32 9.32 -3.51
C ILE A 89 6.84 9.24 -3.12
N GLY A 90 6.41 9.98 -2.09
CA GLY A 90 5.02 10.10 -1.70
C GLY A 90 4.81 10.71 -0.33
N LYS A 91 3.55 10.68 0.12
CA LYS A 91 3.13 11.20 1.42
C LYS A 91 2.19 10.21 2.10
N TYR A 92 2.15 10.25 3.44
CA TYR A 92 1.15 9.58 4.25
C TYR A 92 0.27 10.62 4.93
N PHE A 93 -1.04 10.56 4.72
CA PHE A 93 -2.01 11.46 5.32
C PHE A 93 -3.39 10.81 5.45
N ASN A 94 -4.08 11.13 6.53
CA ASN A 94 -5.52 10.81 6.68
C ASN A 94 -6.36 11.91 6.02
N GLU A 95 -5.91 13.15 6.18
CA GLU A 95 -6.47 14.35 5.59
C GLU A 95 -5.31 15.05 4.87
N ASN A 96 -5.41 15.26 3.55
CA ASN A 96 -4.32 15.88 2.79
C ASN A 96 -4.13 17.32 3.24
N ARG A 97 -3.12 17.57 4.09
CA ARG A 97 -2.76 18.88 4.66
C ARG A 97 -1.28 19.14 4.47
N THR A 98 -0.98 20.25 3.88
CA THR A 98 0.36 20.81 3.81
C THR A 98 0.30 22.22 4.38
N PRO A 99 0.90 22.49 5.54
CA PRO A 99 0.80 23.81 6.18
C PRO A 99 1.49 24.90 5.34
N VAL A 100 1.03 26.12 5.54
CA VAL A 100 1.59 27.36 4.97
C VAL A 100 1.76 28.38 6.06
N GLU A 101 2.68 29.33 5.85
CA GLU A 101 2.77 30.53 6.65
C GLU A 101 1.82 31.62 6.11
N TYR A 102 1.54 32.64 6.91
CA TYR A 102 0.61 33.72 6.54
C TYR A 102 1.02 34.41 5.23
N GLU A 103 2.32 34.64 5.06
CA GLU A 103 2.96 35.34 3.94
C GLU A 103 2.99 34.50 2.64
N ASP A 104 2.76 33.18 2.75
CA ASP A 104 2.68 32.26 1.60
C ASP A 104 1.31 32.25 0.92
N VAL A 105 0.34 32.96 1.46
CA VAL A 105 -1.03 33.03 0.94
C VAL A 105 -1.31 34.42 0.37
N ASN A 106 -1.93 34.46 -0.82
CA ASN A 106 -2.29 35.72 -1.46
C ASN A 106 -3.21 36.54 -0.56
N PRO A 107 -2.94 37.84 -0.37
CA PRO A 107 -3.79 38.75 0.43
C PRO A 107 -5.28 38.73 0.02
N ALA A 108 -5.59 38.48 -1.24
CA ALA A 108 -6.98 38.38 -1.71
C ALA A 108 -7.77 37.28 -0.98
N PHE A 109 -7.12 36.17 -0.60
CA PHE A 109 -7.78 35.11 0.17
C PHE A 109 -8.17 35.59 1.58
N TRP A 110 -7.25 36.29 2.27
CA TRP A 110 -7.50 36.80 3.62
C TRP A 110 -8.63 37.81 3.63
N LYS A 111 -8.66 38.72 2.63
CA LYS A 111 -9.69 39.73 2.44
C LYS A 111 -11.06 39.05 2.17
N ALA A 112 -11.13 38.17 1.19
CA ALA A 112 -12.32 37.40 0.87
C ALA A 112 -12.89 36.63 2.08
N LEU A 113 -11.99 35.99 2.86
CA LEU A 113 -12.34 35.23 4.06
C LEU A 113 -12.96 36.12 5.15
N ILE A 114 -12.28 37.25 5.49
CA ILE A 114 -12.70 38.16 6.54
C ILE A 114 -14.02 38.82 6.14
N ASP A 115 -14.10 39.35 4.92
CA ASP A 115 -15.29 40.04 4.40
C ASP A 115 -16.55 39.17 4.33
N THR A 116 -16.34 37.85 4.23
CA THR A 116 -17.44 36.90 4.06
C THR A 116 -17.82 36.15 5.33
N GLU A 117 -16.84 35.71 6.11
CA GLU A 117 -17.09 34.85 7.27
C GLU A 117 -17.07 35.63 8.59
N ASP A 118 -16.31 36.74 8.69
CA ASP A 118 -16.14 37.47 9.95
C ASP A 118 -15.69 38.91 9.75
N GLU A 119 -16.57 39.82 9.24
CA GLU A 119 -16.23 41.20 8.88
C GLU A 119 -15.63 42.05 10.03
N ARG A 120 -15.83 41.63 11.28
CA ARG A 120 -15.31 42.29 12.50
C ARG A 120 -14.18 41.52 13.15
N PHE A 121 -13.52 40.59 12.45
CA PHE A 121 -12.50 39.68 12.98
C PHE A 121 -11.43 40.42 13.83
N TYR A 122 -10.96 41.54 13.38
CA TYR A 122 -9.96 42.35 14.11
C TYR A 122 -10.52 43.16 15.31
N LYS A 123 -11.88 43.20 15.50
CA LYS A 123 -12.54 44.03 16.51
C LYS A 123 -13.01 43.23 17.73
N HIS A 124 -13.03 41.91 17.67
CA HIS A 124 -13.46 41.06 18.77
C HIS A 124 -12.35 40.09 19.23
N HIS A 125 -12.57 39.47 20.38
CA HIS A 125 -11.65 38.48 20.98
C HIS A 125 -12.33 37.06 21.02
N GLY A 126 -12.53 36.47 19.87
CA GLY A 126 -13.09 35.11 19.69
C GLY A 126 -14.62 35.06 19.65
N ILE A 127 -15.32 35.98 20.28
CA ILE A 127 -16.77 36.11 20.27
C ILE A 127 -17.18 37.50 19.78
N ASP A 128 -17.94 37.58 18.72
CA ASP A 128 -18.53 38.82 18.24
C ASP A 128 -19.90 39.04 18.87
N TYR A 129 -19.92 39.77 20.00
CA TYR A 129 -21.15 40.04 20.73
C TYR A 129 -22.16 40.91 19.93
N THR A 130 -21.66 41.85 19.13
CA THR A 130 -22.48 42.68 18.26
C THR A 130 -23.17 41.89 17.14
N GLY A 131 -22.39 40.99 16.50
CA GLY A 131 -22.91 40.07 15.51
C GLY A 131 -23.93 39.10 16.09
N LEU A 132 -23.65 38.61 17.31
CA LEU A 132 -24.56 37.69 17.99
C LEU A 132 -25.91 38.35 18.29
N VAL A 133 -25.91 39.61 18.82
CA VAL A 133 -27.15 40.36 19.09
C VAL A 133 -27.90 40.67 17.77
N GLY A 134 -27.15 41.01 16.69
CA GLY A 134 -27.77 41.20 15.36
C GLY A 134 -28.42 39.95 14.83
N ALA A 135 -27.74 38.79 14.90
CA ALA A 135 -28.28 37.52 14.43
C ALA A 135 -29.53 37.09 15.22
N VAL A 136 -29.55 37.27 16.54
CA VAL A 136 -30.74 37.02 17.37
C VAL A 136 -31.90 37.94 16.98
N LYS A 137 -31.63 39.22 16.74
CA LYS A 137 -32.62 40.17 16.25
C LYS A 137 -33.22 39.76 14.90
N ASP A 138 -32.35 39.37 13.93
CA ASP A 138 -32.78 38.95 12.59
C ASP A 138 -33.57 37.63 12.65
N ALA A 139 -33.17 36.69 13.48
CA ALA A 139 -33.90 35.42 13.68
C ALA A 139 -35.30 35.62 14.28
N VAL A 140 -35.46 36.59 15.20
CA VAL A 140 -36.72 36.89 15.86
C VAL A 140 -37.66 37.74 14.97
N LEU A 141 -37.09 38.73 14.25
CA LEU A 141 -37.88 39.70 13.48
C LEU A 141 -38.12 39.28 12.03
N HIS A 142 -37.17 38.55 11.41
CA HIS A 142 -37.20 38.27 9.98
C HIS A 142 -37.26 36.78 9.65
N HIS A 143 -37.27 35.91 10.66
CA HIS A 143 -37.18 34.44 10.51
C HIS A 143 -35.97 33.96 9.66
N ASP A 144 -34.96 34.83 9.50
CA ASP A 144 -33.75 34.56 8.74
C ASP A 144 -32.54 34.47 9.69
N ALA A 145 -31.99 33.28 9.86
CA ALA A 145 -30.88 33.05 10.77
C ALA A 145 -29.56 33.32 10.05
N ARG A 146 -28.98 34.52 10.20
CA ARG A 146 -27.60 34.78 9.79
C ARG A 146 -26.63 33.97 10.64
N GLY A 147 -25.57 33.49 10.04
CA GLY A 147 -24.47 32.86 10.76
C GLY A 147 -23.73 33.88 11.65
N ALA A 148 -23.71 33.64 12.97
CA ALA A 148 -23.02 34.51 13.93
C ALA A 148 -21.73 33.86 14.51
N SER A 149 -21.16 32.84 13.85
CA SER A 149 -19.94 32.16 14.29
C SER A 149 -18.73 32.86 13.71
N THR A 150 -17.76 33.21 14.56
CA THR A 150 -16.50 33.85 14.15
C THR A 150 -15.54 32.84 13.52
N ILE A 151 -14.53 33.30 12.78
CA ILE A 151 -13.41 32.48 12.26
C ILE A 151 -12.77 31.70 13.39
N THR A 152 -12.52 32.32 14.55
CA THR A 152 -11.89 31.66 15.71
C THR A 152 -12.77 30.55 16.28
N GLN A 153 -14.11 30.70 16.28
CA GLN A 153 -15.03 29.64 16.70
C GLN A 153 -15.07 28.47 15.69
N GLN A 154 -15.01 28.79 14.39
CA GLN A 154 -14.93 27.77 13.34
C GLN A 154 -13.62 26.99 13.45
N LEU A 155 -12.51 27.69 13.71
CA LEU A 155 -11.21 27.06 13.98
C LEU A 155 -11.28 26.11 15.18
N ALA A 156 -11.81 26.57 16.33
CA ALA A 156 -11.98 25.78 17.53
C ALA A 156 -12.79 24.49 17.26
N LYS A 157 -13.90 24.62 16.53
CA LYS A 157 -14.76 23.49 16.13
C LYS A 157 -13.98 22.46 15.28
N ASN A 158 -13.20 22.91 14.30
CA ASN A 158 -12.50 22.03 13.35
C ASN A 158 -11.28 21.36 14.00
N MET A 159 -10.46 22.09 14.74
CA MET A 159 -9.26 21.55 15.39
C MET A 159 -9.57 20.48 16.44
N PHE A 160 -10.57 20.70 17.27
CA PHE A 160 -10.88 19.84 18.42
C PHE A 160 -12.05 18.89 18.21
N ARG A 161 -12.51 18.71 16.97
CA ARG A 161 -13.59 17.77 16.57
C ARG A 161 -14.79 17.79 17.54
N MET A 162 -15.28 18.99 17.89
CA MET A 162 -16.24 19.24 18.97
C MET A 162 -17.59 18.51 18.86
N ARG A 163 -17.90 17.91 17.71
CA ARG A 163 -19.19 17.26 17.46
C ARG A 163 -19.22 15.74 17.73
N THR A 164 -18.14 15.17 18.25
CA THR A 164 -18.08 13.73 18.59
C THR A 164 -18.79 13.47 19.92
N ASN A 165 -19.28 12.24 20.15
CA ASN A 165 -19.93 11.86 21.41
C ASN A 165 -18.96 11.95 22.60
N TYR A 166 -17.68 11.76 22.38
CA TYR A 166 -16.63 11.87 23.41
C TYR A 166 -16.45 13.29 23.92
N SER A 167 -16.60 14.31 23.08
CA SER A 167 -16.40 15.71 23.44
C SER A 167 -17.59 16.36 24.17
N THR A 168 -18.75 15.72 24.29
CA THR A 168 -19.97 16.32 24.85
C THR A 168 -20.42 15.74 26.20
N GLY A 169 -19.74 14.72 26.74
CA GLY A 169 -20.00 14.12 28.02
C GLY A 169 -21.37 13.44 28.15
N LEU A 170 -21.79 13.22 29.39
CA LEU A 170 -23.04 12.50 29.68
C LEU A 170 -24.29 13.30 29.25
N LEU A 171 -24.27 14.62 29.47
CA LEU A 171 -25.39 15.50 29.11
C LEU A 171 -25.55 15.69 27.59
N GLY A 172 -24.48 15.46 26.82
CA GLY A 172 -24.55 15.52 25.37
C GLY A 172 -25.39 14.43 24.72
N LYS A 173 -25.85 13.43 25.49
CA LYS A 173 -26.82 12.42 25.04
C LYS A 173 -28.25 12.94 24.98
N LEU A 174 -28.54 14.08 25.64
CA LEU A 174 -29.89 14.69 25.66
C LEU A 174 -30.10 15.54 24.41
N PRO A 175 -31.23 15.37 23.69
CA PRO A 175 -31.59 16.21 22.54
C PRO A 175 -31.63 17.69 22.95
N GLY A 176 -31.07 18.58 22.10
CA GLY A 176 -30.99 20.02 22.36
C GLY A 176 -29.83 20.44 23.28
N VAL A 177 -29.51 19.70 24.35
CA VAL A 177 -28.41 20.02 25.30
C VAL A 177 -27.07 19.89 24.63
N ARG A 178 -26.91 18.92 23.75
CA ARG A 178 -25.66 18.69 22.97
C ARG A 178 -25.21 19.94 22.23
N MET A 179 -26.10 20.62 21.54
CA MET A 179 -25.79 21.83 20.77
C MET A 179 -25.34 22.98 21.69
N LEU A 180 -26.00 23.14 22.85
CA LEU A 180 -25.63 24.14 23.84
C LEU A 180 -24.20 23.87 24.40
N ILE A 181 -23.88 22.64 24.74
CA ILE A 181 -22.54 22.25 25.22
C ILE A 181 -21.49 22.53 24.13
N VAL A 182 -21.73 22.12 22.89
CA VAL A 182 -20.81 22.35 21.77
C VAL A 182 -20.56 23.84 21.57
N LYS A 183 -21.59 24.66 21.55
CA LYS A 183 -21.47 26.11 21.39
C LYS A 183 -20.74 26.77 22.56
N SER A 184 -21.02 26.34 23.81
CA SER A 184 -20.29 26.84 24.97
C SER A 184 -18.79 26.52 24.89
N LYS A 185 -18.44 25.31 24.45
CA LYS A 185 -17.02 24.92 24.24
C LYS A 185 -16.38 25.72 23.11
N GLU A 186 -17.07 25.92 21.96
CA GLU A 186 -16.59 26.76 20.87
C GLU A 186 -16.23 28.16 21.40
N TRP A 187 -17.05 28.78 22.25
CA TRP A 187 -16.79 30.09 22.86
C TRP A 187 -15.58 30.07 23.80
N ILE A 188 -15.53 29.09 24.69
CA ILE A 188 -14.42 28.96 25.67
C ILE A 188 -13.09 28.79 24.94
N ILE A 189 -13.03 27.89 23.95
CA ILE A 189 -11.80 27.58 23.22
C ILE A 189 -11.42 28.74 22.29
N ALA A 190 -12.38 29.38 21.63
CA ALA A 190 -12.12 30.56 20.82
C ALA A 190 -11.50 31.69 21.65
N THR A 191 -12.02 31.93 22.89
CA THR A 191 -11.45 32.91 23.81
C THR A 191 -10.02 32.53 24.23
N LYS A 192 -9.78 31.26 24.54
CA LYS A 192 -8.43 30.77 24.90
C LYS A 192 -7.45 30.90 23.74
N LEU A 193 -7.88 30.61 22.49
CA LEU A 193 -7.06 30.80 21.27
C LEU A 193 -6.65 32.27 21.10
N GLU A 194 -7.58 33.19 21.24
CA GLU A 194 -7.29 34.64 21.14
C GLU A 194 -6.40 35.17 22.27
N MET A 195 -6.37 34.51 23.41
CA MET A 195 -5.46 34.84 24.52
C MET A 195 -4.03 34.31 24.30
N THR A 196 -3.86 33.31 23.46
CA THR A 196 -2.58 32.61 23.27
C THR A 196 -1.94 32.84 21.90
N HIS A 197 -2.70 33.28 20.90
CA HIS A 197 -2.26 33.48 19.52
C HIS A 197 -2.68 34.83 18.98
N SER A 198 -1.84 35.41 18.11
CA SER A 198 -2.16 36.64 17.38
C SER A 198 -3.25 36.39 16.31
N LYS A 199 -3.86 37.48 15.83
CA LYS A 199 -4.86 37.40 14.74
C LYS A 199 -4.30 36.76 13.47
N LYS A 200 -3.03 37.03 13.10
CA LYS A 200 -2.38 36.38 11.96
C LYS A 200 -2.20 34.90 12.16
N GLU A 201 -1.73 34.46 13.32
CA GLU A 201 -1.58 33.04 13.65
C GLU A 201 -2.93 32.32 13.60
N ILE A 202 -4.01 32.93 14.12
CA ILE A 202 -5.36 32.35 14.06
C ILE A 202 -5.84 32.18 12.61
N LEU A 203 -5.62 33.19 11.74
CA LEU A 203 -5.92 33.08 10.31
C LEU A 203 -5.10 31.95 9.64
N THR A 204 -3.82 31.87 9.93
CA THR A 204 -2.92 30.84 9.41
C THR A 204 -3.37 29.45 9.85
N MET A 205 -3.67 29.28 11.15
CA MET A 205 -4.20 28.02 11.70
C MET A 205 -5.54 27.65 11.03
N TYR A 206 -6.41 28.63 10.80
CA TYR A 206 -7.69 28.43 10.11
C TYR A 206 -7.47 27.94 8.68
N ALA A 207 -6.65 28.65 7.91
CA ALA A 207 -6.36 28.32 6.52
C ALA A 207 -5.68 26.94 6.38
N ASN A 208 -4.90 26.51 7.38
CA ASN A 208 -4.27 25.17 7.42
C ASN A 208 -5.20 24.05 7.88
N THR A 209 -6.36 24.39 8.49
CA THR A 209 -7.23 23.38 9.14
C THR A 209 -8.54 23.14 8.40
N VAL A 210 -9.06 24.14 7.70
CA VAL A 210 -10.41 24.11 7.14
C VAL A 210 -10.50 23.12 5.96
N ASP A 211 -11.63 22.41 5.89
CA ASP A 211 -11.99 21.50 4.80
C ASP A 211 -12.59 22.28 3.62
N PHE A 212 -12.01 22.12 2.44
CA PHE A 212 -12.48 22.65 1.16
C PHE A 212 -13.17 21.59 0.28
N GLY A 213 -13.52 20.42 0.82
CA GLY A 213 -14.07 19.31 0.03
C GLY A 213 -13.07 18.61 -0.85
N SER A 214 -13.48 17.54 -1.53
CA SER A 214 -12.62 16.72 -2.40
C SER A 214 -11.33 16.26 -1.70
N ASN A 215 -11.40 15.96 -0.39
CA ASN A 215 -10.27 15.61 0.48
C ASN A 215 -9.16 16.69 0.54
N ALA A 216 -9.47 17.95 0.22
CA ALA A 216 -8.54 19.07 0.27
C ALA A 216 -8.66 19.81 1.60
N PHE A 217 -7.80 19.50 2.56
CA PHE A 217 -7.73 20.16 3.85
C PHE A 217 -6.60 21.19 3.86
N GLY A 218 -6.95 22.44 4.20
CA GLY A 218 -6.05 23.59 4.15
C GLY A 218 -5.90 24.20 2.76
N ILE A 219 -5.50 25.48 2.79
CA ILE A 219 -5.46 26.35 1.58
C ILE A 219 -4.47 25.87 0.53
N LYS A 220 -3.32 25.32 0.93
CA LYS A 220 -2.29 24.85 -0.02
C LYS A 220 -2.79 23.66 -0.82
N THR A 221 -3.39 22.71 -0.14
CA THR A 221 -4.00 21.55 -0.80
C THR A 221 -5.18 21.98 -1.67
N ALA A 222 -6.02 22.89 -1.21
CA ALA A 222 -7.16 23.37 -1.98
C ALA A 222 -6.73 24.14 -3.25
N ALA A 223 -5.76 25.05 -3.17
CA ALA A 223 -5.21 25.76 -4.32
C ALA A 223 -4.62 24.78 -5.36
N LYS A 224 -3.88 23.76 -4.88
CA LYS A 224 -3.33 22.72 -5.73
C LYS A 224 -4.43 21.86 -6.37
N THR A 225 -5.40 21.40 -5.57
CA THR A 225 -6.49 20.52 -6.02
C THR A 225 -7.39 21.17 -7.07
N TYR A 226 -7.84 22.38 -6.83
CA TYR A 226 -8.83 23.01 -7.71
C TYR A 226 -8.20 23.82 -8.86
N PHE A 227 -7.02 24.42 -8.64
CA PHE A 227 -6.42 25.35 -9.60
C PHE A 227 -5.01 24.99 -10.04
N ASN A 228 -4.42 23.94 -9.46
CA ASN A 228 -3.03 23.51 -9.73
C ASN A 228 -2.00 24.64 -9.58
N CYS A 229 -2.20 25.52 -8.58
CA CYS A 229 -1.30 26.65 -8.27
C CYS A 229 -0.90 26.65 -6.79
N SER A 230 0.09 27.46 -6.44
CA SER A 230 0.42 27.75 -5.04
C SER A 230 -0.61 28.73 -4.42
N PRO A 231 -0.79 28.76 -3.08
CA PRO A 231 -1.68 29.73 -2.44
C PRO A 231 -1.31 31.19 -2.70
N LYS A 232 -0.05 31.48 -2.98
CA LYS A 232 0.44 32.83 -3.29
C LYS A 232 0.02 33.31 -4.69
N GLU A 233 -0.21 32.37 -5.60
CA GLU A 233 -0.61 32.64 -6.99
C GLU A 233 -2.14 32.69 -7.18
N LEU A 234 -2.92 32.45 -6.12
CA LEU A 234 -4.39 32.52 -6.20
C LEU A 234 -4.85 33.88 -6.65
N THR A 235 -5.69 33.96 -7.68
CA THR A 235 -6.37 35.18 -8.08
C THR A 235 -7.53 35.50 -7.12
N ALA A 236 -8.07 36.72 -7.16
CA ALA A 236 -9.20 37.12 -6.33
C ALA A 236 -10.46 36.27 -6.58
N GLU A 237 -10.71 35.89 -7.84
CA GLU A 237 -11.80 35.00 -8.21
C GLU A 237 -11.62 33.58 -7.68
N GLN A 238 -10.41 33.02 -7.76
CA GLN A 238 -10.08 31.69 -7.23
C GLN A 238 -10.18 31.66 -5.71
N ALA A 239 -9.67 32.70 -5.04
CA ALA A 239 -9.83 32.89 -3.60
C ALA A 239 -11.32 32.95 -3.20
N ALA A 240 -12.14 33.68 -3.97
CA ALA A 240 -13.57 33.81 -3.72
C ALA A 240 -14.32 32.46 -3.93
N VAL A 241 -13.89 31.61 -4.86
CA VAL A 241 -14.43 30.24 -5.01
C VAL A 241 -14.15 29.44 -3.73
N LEU A 242 -12.88 29.40 -3.28
CA LEU A 242 -12.47 28.64 -2.10
C LEU A 242 -13.18 29.13 -0.84
N VAL A 243 -13.25 30.44 -0.61
CA VAL A 243 -13.98 31.01 0.52
C VAL A 243 -15.48 30.71 0.41
N GLY A 244 -16.03 30.74 -0.78
CA GLY A 244 -17.44 30.43 -1.04
C GLY A 244 -17.80 28.99 -0.63
N MET A 245 -16.89 28.05 -0.80
CA MET A 245 -17.09 26.64 -0.43
C MET A 245 -17.17 26.42 1.09
N LEU A 246 -16.56 27.26 1.92
CA LEU A 246 -16.52 27.09 3.38
C LEU A 246 -17.91 27.06 4.03
N LYS A 247 -18.92 27.66 3.41
CA LYS A 247 -20.30 27.62 3.89
C LYS A 247 -20.90 26.20 3.82
N ALA A 248 -20.64 25.47 2.75
CA ALA A 248 -21.08 24.08 2.55
C ALA A 248 -20.24 23.44 1.43
N THR A 249 -19.21 22.71 1.80
CA THR A 249 -18.15 22.20 0.91
C THR A 249 -18.62 21.23 -0.18
N THR A 250 -19.73 20.53 0.04
CA THR A 250 -20.36 19.68 -0.99
C THR A 250 -21.29 20.48 -1.90
N TYR A 251 -22.14 21.35 -1.33
CA TYR A 251 -23.16 22.08 -2.08
C TYR A 251 -22.60 23.19 -2.98
N TYR A 252 -21.49 23.81 -2.57
CA TYR A 252 -20.77 24.84 -3.34
C TYR A 252 -19.50 24.32 -3.99
N ASN A 253 -19.30 23.00 -4.08
CA ASN A 253 -18.16 22.41 -4.78
C ASN A 253 -18.23 22.73 -6.28
N PRO A 254 -17.19 23.34 -6.87
CA PRO A 254 -17.22 23.75 -8.28
C PRO A 254 -17.24 22.58 -9.27
N ILE A 255 -16.83 21.38 -8.84
CA ILE A 255 -16.85 20.17 -9.65
C ILE A 255 -18.24 19.53 -9.62
N ALA A 256 -18.78 19.33 -8.40
CA ALA A 256 -20.07 18.67 -8.22
C ALA A 256 -21.25 19.58 -8.57
N ASN A 257 -21.15 20.90 -8.28
CA ASN A 257 -22.21 21.86 -8.40
C ASN A 257 -21.73 23.21 -8.97
N PRO A 258 -21.24 23.29 -10.23
CA PRO A 258 -20.60 24.49 -10.79
C PRO A 258 -21.50 25.74 -10.73
N LYS A 259 -22.80 25.62 -11.02
CA LYS A 259 -23.75 26.74 -10.97
C LYS A 259 -23.92 27.32 -9.56
N ASN A 260 -23.94 26.47 -8.53
CA ASN A 260 -24.04 26.93 -7.15
C ASN A 260 -22.73 27.57 -6.69
N SER A 261 -21.62 27.01 -7.10
CA SER A 261 -20.28 27.55 -6.83
C SER A 261 -20.13 28.94 -7.46
N LEU A 262 -20.48 29.11 -8.73
CA LEU A 262 -20.43 30.39 -9.46
C LEU A 262 -21.26 31.48 -8.74
N ARG A 263 -22.51 31.14 -8.37
CA ARG A 263 -23.36 32.08 -7.61
C ARG A 263 -22.74 32.45 -6.26
N ARG A 264 -22.16 31.49 -5.56
CA ARG A 264 -21.56 31.73 -4.24
C ARG A 264 -20.26 32.52 -4.34
N ARG A 265 -19.41 32.25 -5.36
CA ARG A 265 -18.24 33.08 -5.70
C ARG A 265 -18.62 34.55 -5.85
N ASN A 266 -19.66 34.83 -6.65
CA ASN A 266 -20.11 36.20 -6.91
C ASN A 266 -20.64 36.89 -5.65
N ILE A 267 -21.22 36.16 -4.69
CA ILE A 267 -21.61 36.72 -3.36
C ILE A 267 -20.34 37.11 -2.57
N VAL A 268 -19.28 36.26 -2.57
CA VAL A 268 -18.00 36.59 -1.91
C VAL A 268 -17.38 37.83 -2.52
N LEU A 269 -17.27 37.89 -3.84
CA LEU A 269 -16.77 39.08 -4.55
C LEU A 269 -17.58 40.33 -4.24
N SER A 270 -18.90 40.25 -4.16
CA SER A 270 -19.78 41.37 -3.76
C SER A 270 -19.53 41.82 -2.32
N ASN A 271 -19.20 40.90 -1.41
CA ASN A 271 -18.80 41.24 -0.04
C ASN A 271 -17.45 42.03 -0.05
N MET A 272 -16.46 41.58 -0.85
CA MET A 272 -15.19 42.31 -0.99
C MET A 272 -15.40 43.74 -1.56
N VAL A 273 -16.33 43.92 -2.49
CA VAL A 273 -16.68 45.26 -2.98
C VAL A 273 -17.30 46.13 -1.88
N ARG A 274 -18.20 45.54 -1.07
CA ARG A 274 -18.85 46.26 0.05
C ARG A 274 -17.86 46.77 1.09
N HIS A 275 -16.75 46.03 1.30
CA HIS A 275 -15.69 46.40 2.25
C HIS A 275 -14.55 47.19 1.62
N GLY A 276 -14.58 47.41 0.31
CA GLY A 276 -13.60 48.23 -0.41
C GLY A 276 -12.31 47.47 -0.76
N ASP A 277 -12.31 46.15 -0.65
CA ASP A 277 -11.20 45.28 -0.96
C ASP A 277 -11.16 44.82 -2.42
N LEU A 278 -12.21 45.10 -3.17
CA LEU A 278 -12.35 44.95 -4.61
C LEU A 278 -13.11 46.15 -5.19
N THR A 279 -12.73 46.64 -6.35
CA THR A 279 -13.44 47.71 -7.05
C THR A 279 -14.71 47.17 -7.74
N ARG A 280 -15.67 48.04 -8.00
CA ARG A 280 -16.88 47.66 -8.75
C ARG A 280 -16.55 47.20 -10.16
N ALA A 281 -15.60 47.85 -10.82
CA ALA A 281 -15.17 47.49 -12.17
C ALA A 281 -14.53 46.10 -12.24
N GLU A 282 -13.68 45.74 -11.25
CA GLU A 282 -13.11 44.42 -11.12
C GLU A 282 -14.18 43.36 -10.90
N TYR A 283 -15.15 43.64 -10.02
CA TYR A 283 -16.30 42.77 -9.79
C TYR A 283 -17.09 42.49 -11.08
N ASP A 284 -17.44 43.56 -11.79
CA ASP A 284 -18.25 43.45 -13.02
C ASP A 284 -17.49 42.63 -14.11
N SER A 285 -16.18 42.75 -14.18
CA SER A 285 -15.34 41.95 -15.06
C SER A 285 -15.29 40.48 -14.63
N ILE A 286 -15.00 40.19 -13.37
CA ILE A 286 -14.80 38.81 -12.88
C ILE A 286 -16.12 38.03 -12.78
N SER A 287 -17.21 38.71 -12.40
CA SER A 287 -18.51 38.05 -12.16
C SER A 287 -19.13 37.41 -13.40
N GLN A 288 -18.70 37.80 -14.60
CA GLN A 288 -19.18 37.28 -15.89
C GLN A 288 -18.36 36.05 -16.37
N ILE A 289 -17.20 35.81 -15.79
CA ILE A 289 -16.29 34.72 -16.20
C ILE A 289 -16.70 33.43 -15.49
N ASP A 290 -16.73 32.32 -16.22
CA ASP A 290 -16.93 30.98 -15.62
C ASP A 290 -15.72 30.58 -14.75
N ILE A 291 -15.95 29.64 -13.82
CA ILE A 291 -14.88 29.12 -12.97
C ILE A 291 -13.99 28.19 -13.80
N GLU A 292 -12.76 28.60 -14.05
CA GLU A 292 -11.74 27.77 -14.72
C GLU A 292 -11.06 26.87 -13.70
N LEU A 293 -11.23 25.57 -13.82
CA LEU A 293 -10.65 24.56 -12.92
C LEU A 293 -9.48 23.85 -13.62
N LYS A 294 -8.40 23.64 -12.86
CA LYS A 294 -7.29 22.72 -13.22
C LYS A 294 -7.24 21.61 -12.17
N TYR A 295 -8.28 20.80 -12.15
CA TYR A 295 -8.54 19.85 -11.08
C TYR A 295 -7.52 18.71 -11.03
N SER A 296 -6.88 18.53 -9.86
CA SER A 296 -5.94 17.45 -9.59
C SER A 296 -5.96 17.10 -8.10
N VAL A 297 -6.42 15.91 -7.75
CA VAL A 297 -6.49 15.44 -6.36
C VAL A 297 -5.22 14.67 -6.04
N GLU A 298 -4.47 15.11 -5.05
CA GLU A 298 -3.40 14.30 -4.46
C GLU A 298 -4.02 13.18 -3.60
N SER A 299 -3.57 11.95 -3.81
CA SER A 299 -3.94 10.81 -3.00
C SER A 299 -2.71 10.16 -2.37
N ASN A 300 -2.92 9.33 -1.33
CA ASN A 300 -1.85 8.50 -0.78
C ASN A 300 -1.25 7.56 -1.85
N TYR A 301 -1.93 7.39 -2.97
CA TYR A 301 -1.50 6.54 -4.09
C TYR A 301 -0.82 7.31 -5.23
N ASP A 302 -0.57 8.61 -5.06
CA ASP A 302 0.23 9.38 -6.01
C ASP A 302 1.71 9.22 -5.70
N GLY A 303 2.54 9.27 -6.73
CA GLY A 303 3.98 9.03 -6.64
C GLY A 303 4.39 7.64 -7.12
N THR A 304 5.59 7.24 -6.78
CA THR A 304 6.22 5.98 -7.21
C THR A 304 6.33 4.97 -6.07
N ALA A 305 6.71 3.74 -6.38
CA ALA A 305 7.01 2.69 -5.40
C ALA A 305 5.87 2.39 -4.42
N LEU A 306 4.62 2.32 -4.91
CA LEU A 306 3.42 2.24 -4.05
C LEU A 306 3.43 1.03 -3.13
N TYR A 307 3.82 -0.15 -3.60
CA TYR A 307 3.93 -1.35 -2.76
C TYR A 307 4.99 -1.20 -1.67
N PHE A 308 6.14 -0.65 -2.01
CA PHE A 308 7.20 -0.38 -1.03
C PHE A 308 6.73 0.61 0.05
N ARG A 309 5.99 1.64 -0.33
CA ARG A 309 5.43 2.62 0.62
C ARG A 309 4.44 1.99 1.59
N GLU A 310 3.58 1.08 1.13
CA GLU A 310 2.70 0.32 2.02
C GLU A 310 3.51 -0.60 2.96
N ALA A 311 4.55 -1.27 2.45
CA ALA A 311 5.43 -2.08 3.29
C ALA A 311 6.15 -1.24 4.36
N VAL A 312 6.61 -0.04 4.02
CA VAL A 312 7.18 0.93 4.98
C VAL A 312 6.13 1.38 5.99
N ALA A 313 4.88 1.66 5.56
CA ALA A 313 3.81 2.05 6.47
C ALA A 313 3.49 0.95 7.48
N ASP A 314 3.47 -0.32 7.05
CA ASP A 314 3.23 -1.47 7.92
C ASP A 314 4.35 -1.64 8.94
N GLU A 315 5.62 -1.51 8.53
CA GLU A 315 6.78 -1.58 9.42
C GLU A 315 6.78 -0.43 10.45
N LEU A 316 6.49 0.79 10.00
CA LEU A 316 6.51 1.97 10.85
C LEU A 316 5.30 2.09 11.79
N ARG A 317 4.18 1.45 11.49
CA ARG A 317 2.96 1.55 12.31
C ARG A 317 3.21 1.15 13.77
N LYS A 318 3.97 0.06 13.99
CA LYS A 318 4.36 -0.36 15.32
C LYS A 318 5.32 0.64 15.97
N TRP A 319 6.36 1.07 15.26
CA TRP A 319 7.33 2.02 15.78
C TRP A 319 6.67 3.37 16.16
N CYS A 320 5.77 3.88 15.35
CA CYS A 320 5.01 5.09 15.63
C CYS A 320 4.19 4.96 16.93
N ASN A 321 3.46 3.84 17.09
CA ASN A 321 2.68 3.59 18.29
C ASN A 321 3.56 3.50 19.57
N ASP A 322 4.73 2.87 19.46
CA ASP A 322 5.65 2.68 20.58
C ASP A 322 6.38 3.99 21.00
N ASN A 323 6.39 5.00 20.11
CA ASN A 323 7.10 6.28 20.31
C ASN A 323 6.16 7.50 20.33
N ASP A 324 4.85 7.33 20.49
CA ASP A 324 3.84 8.40 20.54
C ASP A 324 3.77 9.28 19.27
N TYR A 325 4.10 8.70 18.10
CA TYR A 325 3.90 9.33 16.79
C TYR A 325 2.68 8.73 16.07
N ASP A 326 2.13 9.52 15.16
CA ASP A 326 1.15 9.05 14.18
C ASP A 326 1.73 9.24 12.76
N LEU A 327 1.85 8.15 12.01
CA LEU A 327 2.45 8.16 10.67
C LEU A 327 1.76 9.15 9.73
N TYR A 328 0.47 9.38 9.91
CA TYR A 328 -0.37 10.16 9.00
C TYR A 328 -0.57 11.62 9.40
N THR A 329 -0.16 11.99 10.63
CA THR A 329 -0.50 13.32 11.19
C THR A 329 0.66 14.02 11.90
N SER A 330 1.79 13.34 12.10
CA SER A 330 2.93 13.90 12.88
C SER A 330 3.95 14.67 12.04
N GLY A 331 3.80 14.76 10.71
CA GLY A 331 4.72 15.50 9.84
C GLY A 331 6.14 14.92 9.81
N LEU A 332 6.24 13.59 9.81
CA LEU A 332 7.53 12.91 9.79
C LEU A 332 8.19 13.00 8.40
N LYS A 333 9.50 13.17 8.36
CA LYS A 333 10.30 12.98 7.16
C LYS A 333 11.00 11.64 7.24
N ILE A 334 10.56 10.71 6.39
CA ILE A 334 10.97 9.31 6.38
C ILE A 334 11.93 9.09 5.23
N TYR A 335 13.18 8.79 5.53
CA TYR A 335 14.21 8.49 4.53
C TYR A 335 14.36 6.99 4.41
N THR A 336 14.23 6.48 3.19
CA THR A 336 14.22 5.06 2.89
C THR A 336 15.49 4.60 2.18
N THR A 337 15.59 3.31 1.91
CA THR A 337 16.72 2.72 1.20
C THR A 337 16.53 2.65 -0.31
N ILE A 338 15.29 2.85 -0.80
CA ILE A 338 14.99 2.71 -2.23
C ILE A 338 15.66 3.82 -3.04
N ASP A 339 16.23 3.47 -4.19
CA ASP A 339 16.76 4.46 -5.14
C ASP A 339 15.71 4.71 -6.23
N SER A 340 15.37 5.98 -6.48
CA SER A 340 14.25 6.34 -7.36
C SER A 340 14.45 5.87 -8.81
N ARG A 341 15.71 5.85 -9.31
CA ARG A 341 16.03 5.39 -10.68
C ARG A 341 16.05 3.88 -10.76
N MET A 342 16.63 3.20 -9.76
CA MET A 342 16.58 1.74 -9.69
C MET A 342 15.15 1.24 -9.59
N GLN A 343 14.29 1.92 -8.83
CA GLN A 343 12.86 1.62 -8.76
C GLN A 343 12.19 1.74 -10.13
N LYS A 344 12.44 2.83 -10.84
CA LYS A 344 11.92 3.03 -12.20
C LYS A 344 12.37 1.92 -13.15
N TYR A 345 13.66 1.57 -13.14
CA TYR A 345 14.19 0.47 -13.96
C TYR A 345 13.55 -0.87 -13.62
N ALA A 346 13.24 -1.12 -12.34
CA ALA A 346 12.55 -2.34 -11.91
C ALA A 346 11.10 -2.40 -12.40
N GLU A 347 10.35 -1.31 -12.27
CA GLU A 347 8.98 -1.21 -12.76
C GLU A 347 8.91 -1.37 -14.29
N GLU A 348 9.80 -0.70 -15.04
CA GLU A 348 9.89 -0.83 -16.50
C GLU A 348 10.26 -2.26 -16.93
N ALA A 349 11.22 -2.89 -16.24
CA ALA A 349 11.64 -4.27 -16.52
C ALA A 349 10.49 -5.26 -16.25
N ALA A 350 9.79 -5.09 -15.13
CA ALA A 350 8.65 -5.94 -14.78
C ALA A 350 7.53 -5.84 -15.84
N ILE A 351 7.09 -4.61 -16.16
CA ILE A 351 6.01 -4.41 -17.14
C ILE A 351 6.41 -4.92 -18.52
N LYS A 352 7.66 -4.65 -18.97
CA LYS A 352 8.18 -5.13 -20.25
C LYS A 352 8.08 -6.65 -20.36
N GLN A 353 8.56 -7.36 -19.34
CA GLN A 353 8.54 -8.83 -19.33
C GLN A 353 7.12 -9.37 -19.16
N MET A 354 6.32 -8.77 -18.27
CA MET A 354 4.98 -9.27 -17.99
C MET A 354 4.01 -9.09 -19.16
N LYS A 355 4.19 -8.08 -20.00
CA LYS A 355 3.49 -7.99 -21.31
C LYS A 355 3.76 -9.22 -22.17
N GLN A 356 5.00 -9.67 -22.25
CA GLN A 356 5.37 -10.85 -23.02
C GLN A 356 4.84 -12.14 -22.38
N VAL A 357 4.96 -12.27 -21.05
CA VAL A 357 4.43 -13.41 -20.29
C VAL A 357 2.91 -13.52 -20.50
N GLN A 358 2.19 -12.41 -20.37
CA GLN A 358 0.73 -12.40 -20.56
C GLN A 358 0.33 -12.77 -21.98
N ARG A 359 1.05 -12.27 -22.98
CA ARG A 359 0.80 -12.63 -24.39
C ARG A 359 1.00 -14.12 -24.61
N ASN A 360 2.10 -14.66 -24.08
CA ASN A 360 2.38 -16.11 -24.16
C ASN A 360 1.32 -16.92 -23.43
N PHE A 361 0.85 -16.44 -22.26
CA PHE A 361 -0.18 -17.09 -21.47
C PHE A 361 -1.52 -17.12 -22.22
N ASN A 362 -1.93 -16.00 -22.79
CA ASN A 362 -3.16 -15.92 -23.56
C ASN A 362 -3.12 -16.82 -24.81
N ASN A 363 -1.99 -16.86 -25.53
CA ASN A 363 -1.80 -17.74 -26.68
C ASN A 363 -1.81 -19.22 -26.26
N HIS A 364 -1.21 -19.56 -25.11
CA HIS A 364 -1.15 -20.93 -24.61
C HIS A 364 -2.53 -21.47 -24.24
N TRP A 365 -3.36 -20.65 -23.59
CA TRP A 365 -4.70 -21.06 -23.18
C TRP A 365 -5.76 -20.84 -24.27
N GLY A 366 -5.58 -19.86 -25.15
CA GLY A 366 -6.56 -19.54 -26.21
C GLY A 366 -7.94 -19.27 -25.62
N ASN A 367 -8.93 -20.06 -26.06
CA ASN A 367 -10.30 -19.99 -25.56
C ASN A 367 -10.58 -20.94 -24.38
N GLN A 368 -9.56 -21.63 -23.83
CA GLN A 368 -9.74 -22.53 -22.71
C GLN A 368 -9.63 -21.78 -21.39
N GLU A 369 -10.38 -22.22 -20.40
CA GLU A 369 -10.31 -21.66 -19.06
C GLU A 369 -9.06 -22.17 -18.32
N PRO A 370 -8.18 -21.27 -17.76
CA PRO A 370 -6.93 -21.71 -17.13
C PRO A 370 -7.10 -22.28 -15.72
N TRP A 371 -8.25 -22.09 -15.06
CA TRP A 371 -8.51 -22.66 -13.73
C TRP A 371 -8.90 -24.13 -13.82
N GLN A 372 -7.90 -24.97 -13.90
CA GLN A 372 -8.05 -26.41 -14.05
C GLN A 372 -7.39 -27.16 -12.88
N ASP A 373 -7.89 -28.38 -12.60
CA ASP A 373 -7.30 -29.30 -11.66
C ASP A 373 -6.09 -30.04 -12.28
N GLU A 374 -5.43 -30.88 -11.49
CA GLU A 374 -4.29 -31.69 -11.93
C GLU A 374 -4.63 -32.70 -13.07
N ARG A 375 -5.91 -32.95 -13.30
CA ARG A 375 -6.41 -33.80 -14.38
C ARG A 375 -6.87 -33.00 -15.61
N HIS A 376 -6.58 -31.71 -15.64
CA HIS A 376 -6.99 -30.78 -16.68
C HIS A 376 -8.51 -30.59 -16.82
N ASN A 377 -9.29 -30.84 -15.76
CA ASN A 377 -10.71 -30.51 -15.74
C ASN A 377 -10.88 -29.08 -15.19
N VAL A 378 -11.79 -28.31 -15.79
CA VAL A 378 -12.17 -27.00 -15.27
C VAL A 378 -12.73 -27.14 -13.86
N ILE A 379 -12.24 -26.36 -12.91
CA ILE A 379 -12.66 -26.39 -11.50
C ILE A 379 -14.07 -25.79 -11.41
N PRO A 380 -15.10 -26.60 -11.05
CA PRO A 380 -16.47 -26.11 -10.99
C PRO A 380 -16.64 -25.00 -9.93
N GLY A 381 -17.37 -23.95 -10.26
CA GLY A 381 -17.69 -22.88 -9.30
C GLY A 381 -16.49 -21.99 -8.91
N PHE A 382 -15.39 -22.05 -9.64
CA PHE A 382 -14.18 -21.27 -9.34
C PHE A 382 -14.45 -19.76 -9.38
N ILE A 383 -15.02 -19.26 -10.46
CA ILE A 383 -15.35 -17.83 -10.64
C ILE A 383 -16.44 -17.39 -9.66
N GLU A 384 -17.46 -18.21 -9.44
CA GLU A 384 -18.53 -17.98 -8.46
C GLU A 384 -17.96 -17.91 -7.03
N GLY A 385 -16.98 -18.74 -6.72
CA GLY A 385 -16.25 -18.72 -5.44
C GLY A 385 -15.49 -17.41 -5.23
N ILE A 386 -14.93 -16.83 -6.28
CA ILE A 386 -14.28 -15.49 -6.24
C ILE A 386 -15.34 -14.41 -6.09
N ALA A 387 -16.41 -14.44 -6.88
CA ALA A 387 -17.49 -13.47 -6.83
C ALA A 387 -18.09 -13.36 -5.42
N LYS A 388 -18.32 -14.49 -4.72
CA LYS A 388 -18.82 -14.50 -3.33
C LYS A 388 -17.95 -13.77 -2.31
N ARG A 389 -16.67 -13.56 -2.62
CA ARG A 389 -15.73 -12.82 -1.75
C ARG A 389 -15.70 -11.33 -2.04
N GLN A 390 -16.26 -10.88 -3.18
CA GLN A 390 -16.27 -9.48 -3.57
C GLN A 390 -17.22 -8.63 -2.71
N PRO A 391 -16.92 -7.35 -2.48
CA PRO A 391 -17.80 -6.42 -1.77
C PRO A 391 -19.20 -6.34 -2.38
N VAL A 392 -19.31 -6.33 -3.72
CA VAL A 392 -20.59 -6.28 -4.43
C VAL A 392 -21.48 -7.48 -4.09
N TYR A 393 -20.94 -8.68 -3.97
CA TYR A 393 -21.71 -9.84 -3.56
C TYR A 393 -22.24 -9.69 -2.14
N LYS A 394 -21.40 -9.23 -1.20
CA LYS A 394 -21.80 -8.99 0.20
C LYS A 394 -22.91 -7.94 0.29
N TYR A 395 -22.83 -6.87 -0.51
CA TYR A 395 -23.86 -5.85 -0.61
C TYR A 395 -25.18 -6.43 -1.15
N LEU A 396 -25.12 -7.18 -2.25
CA LEU A 396 -26.30 -7.82 -2.84
C LEU A 396 -26.93 -8.84 -1.88
N LEU A 397 -26.12 -9.63 -1.17
CA LEU A 397 -26.60 -10.58 -0.16
C LEU A 397 -27.33 -9.87 1.00
N ALA A 398 -26.83 -8.73 1.45
CA ALA A 398 -27.49 -7.94 2.47
C ALA A 398 -28.82 -7.34 1.97
N ARG A 399 -28.91 -6.97 0.68
CA ARG A 399 -30.10 -6.39 0.06
C ARG A 399 -31.15 -7.44 -0.32
N PHE A 400 -30.70 -8.63 -0.74
CA PHE A 400 -31.55 -9.74 -1.20
C PHE A 400 -31.25 -11.04 -0.45
N PRO A 401 -31.38 -11.11 0.90
CA PRO A 401 -30.85 -12.20 1.72
C PRO A 401 -31.46 -13.58 1.43
N ASN A 402 -32.67 -13.63 0.86
CA ASN A 402 -33.41 -14.87 0.57
C ASN A 402 -33.75 -15.03 -0.93
N ASN A 403 -33.07 -14.31 -1.80
CA ASN A 403 -33.33 -14.33 -3.23
C ASN A 403 -32.04 -14.47 -4.05
N PRO A 404 -31.53 -15.71 -4.19
CA PRO A 404 -30.33 -15.99 -4.98
C PRO A 404 -30.46 -15.58 -6.45
N ASP A 405 -31.64 -15.70 -7.03
CA ASP A 405 -31.87 -15.35 -8.44
C ASP A 405 -31.66 -13.84 -8.70
N SER A 406 -32.06 -13.01 -7.75
CA SER A 406 -31.80 -11.57 -7.84
C SER A 406 -30.29 -11.26 -7.72
N ILE A 407 -29.55 -11.99 -6.85
CA ILE A 407 -28.10 -11.81 -6.72
C ILE A 407 -27.44 -12.22 -8.03
N GLU A 408 -27.79 -13.36 -8.60
CA GLU A 408 -27.26 -13.84 -9.86
C GLU A 408 -27.58 -12.89 -11.02
N TYR A 409 -28.80 -12.38 -11.09
CA TYR A 409 -29.19 -11.37 -12.08
C TYR A 409 -28.31 -10.13 -12.04
N TYR A 410 -28.10 -9.53 -10.86
CA TYR A 410 -27.26 -8.33 -10.74
C TYR A 410 -25.78 -8.61 -11.00
N LEU A 411 -25.24 -9.77 -10.63
CA LEU A 411 -23.86 -10.15 -10.94
C LEU A 411 -23.61 -10.35 -12.44
N ASN A 412 -24.63 -10.78 -13.20
CA ASN A 412 -24.56 -11.01 -14.63
C ASN A 412 -25.06 -9.80 -15.48
N ARG A 413 -25.62 -8.76 -14.85
CA ARG A 413 -26.08 -7.56 -15.56
C ARG A 413 -24.86 -6.71 -15.97
N PRO A 414 -24.77 -6.30 -17.28
CA PRO A 414 -23.72 -5.37 -17.73
C PRO A 414 -23.82 -4.01 -17.03
N HIS A 415 -22.66 -3.48 -16.65
CA HIS A 415 -22.46 -2.15 -16.10
C HIS A 415 -21.04 -1.68 -16.40
N LYS A 416 -20.74 -0.39 -16.16
CA LYS A 416 -19.40 0.14 -16.33
C LYS A 416 -18.47 -0.41 -15.27
N VAL A 417 -17.39 -1.07 -15.66
CA VAL A 417 -16.35 -1.59 -14.79
C VAL A 417 -14.98 -1.02 -15.17
N LYS A 418 -14.14 -0.78 -14.17
CA LYS A 418 -12.74 -0.38 -14.38
C LYS A 418 -11.89 -1.63 -14.39
N LEU A 419 -11.08 -1.76 -15.43
CA LEU A 419 -10.21 -2.91 -15.67
C LEU A 419 -8.80 -2.45 -15.94
N PHE A 420 -7.83 -3.33 -15.72
CA PHE A 420 -6.46 -3.12 -16.13
C PHE A 420 -6.26 -3.55 -17.59
N ASP A 421 -5.45 -2.77 -18.30
CA ASP A 421 -4.96 -3.11 -19.63
C ASP A 421 -3.50 -2.69 -19.76
N TYR A 422 -2.65 -3.54 -20.35
CA TYR A 422 -1.21 -3.27 -20.44
C TYR A 422 -0.84 -2.07 -21.32
N GLU A 423 -1.66 -1.72 -22.31
CA GLU A 423 -1.37 -0.63 -23.24
C GLU A 423 -2.00 0.69 -22.79
N GLN A 424 -3.19 0.63 -22.18
CA GLN A 424 -3.99 1.81 -21.82
C GLN A 424 -4.02 2.08 -20.31
N GLY A 425 -3.47 1.18 -19.49
CA GLY A 425 -3.57 1.25 -18.03
C GLY A 425 -4.97 0.91 -17.52
N THR A 426 -5.62 1.83 -16.81
CA THR A 426 -7.02 1.64 -16.38
C THR A 426 -7.97 2.01 -17.50
N ILE A 427 -8.80 1.06 -17.93
CA ILE A 427 -9.84 1.24 -18.94
C ILE A 427 -11.23 1.04 -18.33
N GLU A 428 -12.24 1.69 -18.92
CA GLU A 428 -13.66 1.42 -18.61
C GLU A 428 -14.29 0.59 -19.72
N ARG A 429 -14.94 -0.51 -19.34
CA ARG A 429 -15.74 -1.35 -20.26
C ARG A 429 -17.10 -1.64 -19.67
N GLU A 430 -18.09 -1.81 -20.53
CA GLU A 430 -19.41 -2.29 -20.15
C GLU A 430 -19.43 -3.82 -20.20
N MET A 431 -19.49 -4.44 -19.00
CA MET A 431 -19.53 -5.90 -18.87
C MET A 431 -20.13 -6.28 -17.50
N SER A 432 -20.47 -7.55 -17.34
CA SER A 432 -20.96 -8.04 -16.04
C SER A 432 -19.85 -8.14 -14.99
N THR A 433 -20.23 -8.16 -13.71
CA THR A 433 -19.29 -8.46 -12.61
C THR A 433 -18.61 -9.81 -12.83
N MET A 434 -19.36 -10.84 -13.27
CA MET A 434 -18.81 -12.19 -13.52
C MET A 434 -17.77 -12.17 -14.65
N ASP A 435 -18.03 -11.44 -15.74
CA ASP A 435 -17.07 -11.33 -16.85
C ASP A 435 -15.85 -10.50 -16.47
N SER A 436 -16.02 -9.47 -15.65
CA SER A 436 -14.90 -8.68 -15.13
C SER A 436 -13.97 -9.54 -14.25
N ILE A 437 -14.53 -10.42 -13.42
CA ILE A 437 -13.75 -11.36 -12.62
C ILE A 437 -13.00 -12.34 -13.52
N ARG A 438 -13.65 -12.93 -14.55
CA ARG A 438 -12.99 -13.81 -15.52
C ARG A 438 -11.83 -13.10 -16.20
N TYR A 439 -12.04 -11.87 -16.68
CA TYR A 439 -11.01 -11.07 -17.31
C TYR A 439 -9.82 -10.84 -16.38
N MET A 440 -10.05 -10.42 -15.13
CA MET A 440 -8.99 -10.07 -14.18
C MET A 440 -8.22 -11.29 -13.67
N VAL A 441 -8.85 -12.45 -13.57
CA VAL A 441 -8.22 -13.71 -13.11
C VAL A 441 -7.21 -14.26 -14.13
N HIS A 442 -7.33 -13.90 -15.42
CA HIS A 442 -6.39 -14.34 -16.46
C HIS A 442 -5.02 -13.64 -16.40
N PHE A 443 -4.86 -12.60 -15.57
CA PHE A 443 -3.57 -11.93 -15.48
C PHE A 443 -2.53 -12.74 -14.72
N MET A 444 -1.33 -12.78 -15.29
CA MET A 444 -0.14 -13.27 -14.62
C MET A 444 0.49 -12.14 -13.82
N HIS A 445 0.97 -12.45 -12.64
CA HIS A 445 1.50 -11.52 -11.65
C HIS A 445 2.99 -11.69 -11.49
N CYS A 446 3.67 -10.67 -10.97
CA CYS A 446 5.08 -10.73 -10.67
C CYS A 446 5.43 -10.02 -9.36
N SER A 447 6.61 -10.33 -8.85
CA SER A 447 7.27 -9.47 -7.87
C SER A 447 8.76 -9.40 -8.19
N PHE A 448 9.39 -8.31 -7.73
CA PHE A 448 10.82 -8.09 -7.90
C PHE A 448 11.38 -7.33 -6.70
N VAL A 449 12.60 -7.70 -6.30
CA VAL A 449 13.37 -6.99 -5.27
C VAL A 449 14.84 -6.92 -5.66
N ALA A 450 15.49 -5.78 -5.36
CA ALA A 450 16.93 -5.61 -5.43
C ALA A 450 17.46 -5.18 -4.06
N MET A 451 18.55 -5.83 -3.58
CA MET A 451 19.09 -5.64 -2.23
C MET A 451 20.61 -5.51 -2.24
N GLU A 452 21.15 -4.59 -1.45
CA GLU A 452 22.60 -4.51 -1.16
C GLU A 452 22.95 -5.47 -0.02
N PRO A 453 23.81 -6.47 -0.25
CA PRO A 453 24.14 -7.49 0.75
C PRO A 453 24.79 -6.95 2.03
N GLN A 454 25.69 -5.95 1.90
CA GLN A 454 26.48 -5.43 3.02
C GLN A 454 25.67 -4.54 3.98
N THR A 455 24.60 -3.92 3.49
CA THR A 455 23.80 -2.95 4.26
C THR A 455 22.40 -3.46 4.58
N GLY A 456 21.95 -4.53 3.91
CA GLY A 456 20.57 -4.97 3.95
C GLY A 456 19.59 -4.01 3.26
N ALA A 457 20.08 -2.95 2.60
CA ALA A 457 19.28 -1.93 1.97
C ALA A 457 18.52 -2.48 0.75
N VAL A 458 17.20 -2.34 0.76
CA VAL A 458 16.33 -2.65 -0.38
C VAL A 458 16.33 -1.47 -1.34
N LYS A 459 16.88 -1.66 -2.56
CA LYS A 459 17.10 -0.59 -3.54
C LYS A 459 15.98 -0.46 -4.58
N ALA A 460 15.21 -1.54 -4.81
CA ALA A 460 14.04 -1.54 -5.68
C ALA A 460 13.03 -2.61 -5.22
N TRP A 461 11.74 -2.33 -5.42
CA TRP A 461 10.63 -3.17 -4.97
C TRP A 461 9.44 -3.06 -5.92
N VAL A 462 9.07 -4.15 -6.55
CA VAL A 462 7.85 -4.25 -7.36
C VAL A 462 6.95 -5.33 -6.77
N GLY A 463 5.81 -4.96 -6.23
CA GLY A 463 4.90 -5.88 -5.55
C GLY A 463 3.90 -6.55 -6.47
N ASP A 464 3.62 -5.98 -7.64
CA ASP A 464 2.82 -6.55 -8.73
C ASP A 464 2.86 -5.64 -9.96
N ILE A 465 2.12 -5.99 -11.01
CA ILE A 465 2.06 -5.28 -12.29
C ILE A 465 1.32 -3.94 -12.22
N ASP A 466 0.30 -3.81 -11.37
CA ASP A 466 -0.45 -2.56 -11.17
C ASP A 466 -1.07 -2.48 -9.77
N PHE A 467 -0.68 -1.48 -9.00
CA PHE A 467 -1.16 -1.29 -7.63
C PHE A 467 -2.64 -0.90 -7.54
N LYS A 468 -3.18 -0.21 -8.55
CA LYS A 468 -4.59 0.21 -8.54
C LYS A 468 -5.54 -0.97 -8.66
N SER A 469 -5.15 -1.96 -9.46
CA SER A 469 -5.92 -3.18 -9.71
C SER A 469 -5.66 -4.28 -8.68
N TRP A 470 -4.41 -4.43 -8.22
CA TRP A 470 -3.99 -5.49 -7.28
C TRP A 470 -3.15 -4.91 -6.15
N LYS A 471 -3.76 -4.75 -4.99
CA LYS A 471 -3.10 -4.15 -3.81
C LYS A 471 -2.29 -5.15 -2.98
N TYR A 472 -2.47 -6.45 -3.21
CA TYR A 472 -1.77 -7.48 -2.47
C TYR A 472 -0.33 -7.63 -2.97
N ASP A 473 0.63 -7.29 -2.09
CA ASP A 473 2.05 -7.26 -2.41
C ASP A 473 2.62 -8.69 -2.56
N LYS A 474 3.10 -9.01 -3.76
CA LYS A 474 3.67 -10.32 -4.08
C LYS A 474 5.13 -10.49 -3.61
N VAL A 475 5.81 -9.41 -3.19
CA VAL A 475 7.15 -9.53 -2.57
C VAL A 475 7.08 -10.21 -1.20
N THR A 476 6.01 -9.92 -0.45
CA THR A 476 5.74 -10.51 0.86
C THR A 476 4.78 -11.70 0.82
N ALA A 477 4.23 -12.02 -0.37
CA ALA A 477 3.34 -13.15 -0.55
C ALA A 477 4.07 -14.49 -0.35
N MET A 478 3.40 -15.40 0.35
CA MET A 478 3.90 -16.74 0.64
C MET A 478 3.69 -17.65 -0.58
N ARG A 479 4.77 -18.11 -1.20
CA ARG A 479 4.78 -18.95 -2.42
C ARG A 479 5.86 -20.02 -2.34
N GLN A 480 5.68 -21.14 -3.04
CA GLN A 480 6.66 -22.22 -3.08
C GLN A 480 7.93 -21.78 -3.85
N PRO A 481 9.11 -21.73 -3.20
CA PRO A 481 10.35 -21.29 -3.84
C PRO A 481 10.91 -22.32 -4.84
N GLY A 482 10.44 -23.56 -4.78
CA GLY A 482 10.94 -24.63 -5.61
C GLY A 482 12.48 -24.76 -5.51
N SER A 483 13.13 -24.95 -6.63
CA SER A 483 14.57 -25.17 -6.68
C SER A 483 15.45 -24.00 -6.21
N THR A 484 14.92 -22.80 -5.92
CA THR A 484 15.72 -21.75 -5.27
C THR A 484 16.03 -22.09 -3.82
N PHE A 485 15.23 -22.93 -3.17
CA PHE A 485 15.50 -23.47 -1.83
C PHE A 485 16.74 -24.36 -1.77
N LYS A 486 17.20 -24.92 -2.88
CA LYS A 486 18.46 -25.69 -2.95
C LYS A 486 19.69 -24.91 -2.47
N LEU A 487 19.63 -23.58 -2.41
CA LEU A 487 20.65 -22.77 -1.75
C LEU A 487 20.99 -23.32 -0.37
N PHE A 488 19.99 -23.57 0.46
CA PHE A 488 20.17 -24.01 1.87
C PHE A 488 20.70 -25.44 1.96
N VAL A 489 20.24 -26.33 1.09
CA VAL A 489 20.71 -27.72 1.02
C VAL A 489 22.22 -27.78 0.71
N TYR A 490 22.65 -27.01 -0.29
CA TYR A 490 24.05 -26.98 -0.69
C TYR A 490 24.92 -26.13 0.25
N THR A 491 24.36 -25.10 0.88
CA THR A 491 25.05 -24.34 1.94
C THR A 491 25.35 -25.25 3.13
N GLU A 492 24.38 -26.05 3.57
CA GLU A 492 24.60 -27.00 4.66
C GLU A 492 25.60 -28.09 4.28
N ALA A 493 25.62 -28.53 3.03
CA ALA A 493 26.63 -29.45 2.53
C ALA A 493 28.05 -28.84 2.62
N MET A 494 28.22 -27.57 2.26
CA MET A 494 29.50 -26.86 2.41
C MET A 494 29.85 -26.66 3.88
N ASN A 495 28.87 -26.39 4.77
CA ASN A 495 29.09 -26.28 6.23
C ASN A 495 29.64 -27.61 6.82
N GLN A 496 29.19 -28.74 6.30
CA GLN A 496 29.66 -30.07 6.72
C GLN A 496 30.94 -30.54 6.01
N GLY A 497 31.59 -29.67 5.22
CA GLY A 497 32.89 -29.90 4.65
C GLY A 497 32.90 -30.44 3.21
N LEU A 498 31.75 -30.57 2.56
CA LEU A 498 31.70 -30.89 1.14
C LEU A 498 32.15 -29.68 0.30
N THR A 499 32.57 -29.98 -0.93
CA THR A 499 33.05 -28.99 -1.89
C THR A 499 32.24 -29.03 -3.20
N PRO A 500 32.23 -27.97 -4.00
CA PRO A 500 31.60 -27.94 -5.32
C PRO A 500 31.99 -29.10 -6.25
N CYS A 501 33.21 -29.67 -6.08
CA CYS A 501 33.72 -30.75 -6.93
C CYS A 501 33.39 -32.15 -6.41
N ASP A 502 32.88 -32.30 -5.20
CA ASP A 502 32.35 -33.58 -4.72
C ASP A 502 31.19 -34.04 -5.60
N LYS A 503 31.07 -35.38 -5.77
CA LYS A 503 30.13 -35.95 -6.73
C LYS A 503 29.00 -36.72 -6.03
N ARG A 504 27.81 -36.68 -6.62
CA ARG A 504 26.68 -37.54 -6.26
C ARG A 504 26.05 -38.13 -7.51
N ARG A 505 25.51 -39.34 -7.41
CA ARG A 505 24.86 -40.02 -8.52
C ARG A 505 23.47 -39.46 -8.81
N ASP A 506 23.22 -39.24 -10.09
CA ASP A 506 21.89 -38.89 -10.61
C ASP A 506 21.15 -40.17 -10.96
N GLU A 507 20.46 -40.75 -10.00
CA GLU A 507 19.72 -42.01 -10.16
C GLU A 507 18.38 -41.94 -9.42
N TYR A 508 17.48 -42.85 -9.76
CA TYR A 508 16.17 -42.97 -9.12
C TYR A 508 16.30 -43.06 -7.60
N PHE A 509 15.45 -42.30 -6.92
CA PHE A 509 15.36 -42.28 -5.48
C PHE A 509 13.88 -42.36 -5.05
N SER A 510 13.56 -43.20 -4.09
CA SER A 510 12.25 -43.28 -3.48
C SER A 510 12.34 -43.51 -1.99
N MET A 511 11.37 -43.02 -1.26
CA MET A 511 11.22 -43.24 0.18
C MET A 511 9.77 -43.20 0.61
N LYS A 512 9.45 -43.82 1.73
CA LYS A 512 8.16 -43.72 2.36
C LYS A 512 8.08 -42.45 3.15
N VAL A 513 7.03 -41.69 2.95
CA VAL A 513 6.72 -40.45 3.68
C VAL A 513 5.28 -40.51 4.17
N PHE A 514 5.01 -39.88 5.32
CA PHE A 514 3.64 -39.78 5.83
C PHE A 514 2.96 -38.55 5.20
N ASP A 515 1.93 -38.81 4.39
CA ASP A 515 1.09 -37.79 3.82
C ASP A 515 0.02 -37.34 4.84
N LYS A 516 0.18 -36.17 5.40
CA LYS A 516 -0.74 -35.59 6.40
C LYS A 516 -2.16 -35.34 5.81
N ALA A 517 -2.26 -35.00 4.53
CA ALA A 517 -3.56 -34.75 3.89
C ALA A 517 -4.36 -36.03 3.66
N GLN A 518 -3.68 -37.14 3.30
CA GLN A 518 -4.27 -38.44 3.09
C GLN A 518 -4.26 -39.31 4.34
N ASN A 519 -3.59 -38.87 5.40
CA ASN A 519 -3.40 -39.60 6.67
C ASN A 519 -2.87 -41.04 6.46
N LYS A 520 -1.91 -41.21 5.54
CA LYS A 520 -1.31 -42.50 5.22
C LYS A 520 0.15 -42.38 4.79
N GLU A 521 0.88 -43.48 4.87
CA GLU A 521 2.18 -43.61 4.22
C GLU A 521 2.03 -43.69 2.70
N VAL A 522 2.76 -42.87 1.97
CA VAL A 522 2.88 -42.86 0.51
C VAL A 522 4.33 -43.01 0.09
N THR A 523 4.57 -43.66 -1.05
CA THR A 523 5.91 -43.68 -1.65
C THR A 523 6.13 -42.38 -2.40
N TRP A 524 7.07 -41.57 -1.92
CA TRP A 524 7.49 -40.37 -2.58
C TRP A 524 8.75 -40.63 -3.42
N ALA A 525 8.67 -40.34 -4.71
CA ALA A 525 9.75 -40.57 -5.67
C ALA A 525 9.87 -39.34 -6.60
N PRO A 526 10.67 -38.32 -6.22
CA PRO A 526 10.86 -37.13 -7.03
C PRO A 526 11.60 -37.42 -8.32
N THR A 527 11.12 -36.90 -9.43
CA THR A 527 11.77 -36.96 -10.74
C THR A 527 12.59 -35.73 -11.04
N ASN A 528 13.55 -35.83 -11.94
CA ASN A 528 14.22 -34.67 -12.52
C ASN A 528 13.26 -33.93 -13.46
N ALA A 529 13.53 -32.64 -13.72
CA ALA A 529 12.64 -31.80 -14.55
C ALA A 529 12.44 -32.35 -15.99
N ASN A 530 13.42 -33.05 -16.50
CA ASN A 530 13.38 -33.73 -17.81
C ASN A 530 12.81 -35.17 -17.77
N GLY A 531 12.35 -35.63 -16.60
CA GLY A 531 11.70 -36.94 -16.42
C GLY A 531 12.65 -38.17 -16.36
N TYR A 532 13.96 -38.03 -16.57
CA TYR A 532 14.89 -39.16 -16.55
C TYR A 532 16.13 -38.93 -15.67
N PHE A 533 16.86 -40.02 -15.35
CA PHE A 533 18.07 -40.08 -14.58
C PHE A 533 19.22 -40.54 -15.47
N THR A 534 20.37 -39.86 -15.39
CA THR A 534 21.53 -40.17 -16.22
C THR A 534 22.32 -41.36 -15.75
N GLY A 535 22.24 -41.72 -14.46
CA GLY A 535 23.08 -42.73 -13.79
C GLY A 535 24.53 -42.26 -13.53
N ASP A 536 24.89 -41.07 -13.97
CA ASP A 536 26.23 -40.52 -13.85
C ASP A 536 26.53 -40.02 -12.44
N SER A 537 27.83 -39.98 -12.12
CA SER A 537 28.33 -39.31 -10.91
C SER A 537 28.68 -37.86 -11.24
N ILE A 538 27.83 -36.92 -10.81
CA ILE A 538 27.84 -35.52 -11.22
C ILE A 538 28.45 -34.66 -10.12
N PRO A 539 29.38 -33.71 -10.43
CA PRO A 539 29.88 -32.72 -9.47
C PRO A 539 28.72 -31.89 -8.91
N LEU A 540 28.76 -31.57 -7.61
CA LEU A 540 27.72 -30.79 -6.94
C LEU A 540 27.48 -29.43 -7.63
N LYS A 541 28.54 -28.79 -8.15
CA LYS A 541 28.45 -27.54 -8.91
C LYS A 541 27.61 -27.70 -10.17
N ALA A 542 27.81 -28.75 -10.95
CA ALA A 542 27.04 -29.02 -12.17
C ALA A 542 25.59 -29.43 -11.81
N ALA A 543 25.42 -30.26 -10.77
CA ALA A 543 24.10 -30.65 -10.29
C ALA A 543 23.26 -29.46 -9.79
N PHE A 544 23.89 -28.52 -9.08
CA PHE A 544 23.23 -27.26 -8.64
C PHE A 544 22.88 -26.39 -9.84
N ALA A 545 23.82 -26.18 -10.76
CA ALA A 545 23.64 -25.36 -11.96
C ALA A 545 22.49 -25.85 -12.85
N ARG A 546 22.40 -27.15 -13.06
CA ARG A 546 21.37 -27.85 -13.83
C ARG A 546 20.09 -28.11 -13.02
N SER A 547 20.14 -27.83 -11.72
CA SER A 547 18.98 -27.99 -10.80
C SER A 547 18.49 -29.43 -10.68
N ILE A 548 19.37 -30.43 -10.68
CA ILE A 548 19.05 -31.87 -10.62
C ILE A 548 18.38 -32.20 -9.29
N ASN A 549 17.17 -32.78 -9.35
CA ASN A 549 16.36 -33.06 -8.17
C ASN A 549 16.86 -34.28 -7.38
N SER A 550 17.21 -35.38 -8.07
CA SER A 550 17.70 -36.59 -7.45
C SER A 550 18.93 -36.34 -6.56
N VAL A 551 19.87 -35.54 -7.05
CA VAL A 551 21.07 -35.14 -6.31
C VAL A 551 20.72 -34.26 -5.11
N ALA A 552 19.83 -33.29 -5.28
CA ALA A 552 19.43 -32.40 -4.20
C ALA A 552 18.72 -33.14 -3.05
N VAL A 553 17.84 -34.07 -3.36
CA VAL A 553 17.13 -34.88 -2.35
C VAL A 553 18.07 -35.80 -1.58
N ARG A 554 18.98 -36.51 -2.28
CA ARG A 554 20.01 -37.32 -1.62
C ARG A 554 20.87 -36.51 -0.70
N LEU A 555 21.36 -35.37 -1.20
CA LEU A 555 22.14 -34.44 -0.40
C LEU A 555 21.37 -33.95 0.82
N GLY A 556 20.06 -33.63 0.65
CA GLY A 556 19.19 -33.22 1.75
C GLY A 556 19.06 -34.30 2.83
N GLN A 557 18.98 -35.59 2.45
CA GLN A 557 18.95 -36.69 3.40
C GLN A 557 20.32 -36.87 4.10
N GLU A 558 21.42 -36.76 3.37
CA GLU A 558 22.77 -36.89 3.92
C GLU A 558 23.07 -35.76 4.94
N MET A 559 22.67 -34.51 4.64
CA MET A 559 22.94 -33.35 5.50
C MET A 559 21.99 -33.27 6.68
N GLY A 560 20.78 -33.83 6.55
CA GLY A 560 19.71 -33.77 7.55
C GLY A 560 18.77 -32.58 7.34
N ILE A 561 17.48 -32.87 7.16
CA ILE A 561 16.45 -31.86 6.85
C ILE A 561 16.34 -30.78 7.92
N THR A 562 16.38 -31.17 9.20
CA THR A 562 16.35 -30.20 10.33
C THR A 562 17.53 -29.22 10.28
N ARG A 563 18.75 -29.68 9.98
CA ARG A 563 19.92 -28.79 9.87
C ARG A 563 19.81 -27.84 8.69
N ILE A 564 19.21 -28.29 7.58
CA ILE A 564 18.94 -27.44 6.42
C ILE A 564 17.92 -26.36 6.80
N ALA A 565 16.86 -26.70 7.54
CA ALA A 565 15.89 -25.73 8.04
C ALA A 565 16.55 -24.71 8.99
N GLU A 566 17.37 -25.17 9.94
CA GLU A 566 18.14 -24.31 10.83
C GLU A 566 19.08 -23.36 10.05
N THR A 567 19.77 -23.84 9.03
CA THR A 567 20.62 -23.03 8.18
C THR A 567 19.81 -22.00 7.40
N ALA A 568 18.64 -22.35 6.89
CA ALA A 568 17.72 -21.41 6.23
C ALA A 568 17.28 -20.31 7.21
N HIS A 569 16.88 -20.66 8.44
CA HIS A 569 16.50 -19.68 9.46
C HIS A 569 17.66 -18.75 9.85
N LYS A 570 18.87 -19.27 10.06
CA LYS A 570 20.05 -18.45 10.33
C LYS A 570 20.36 -17.47 9.20
N MET A 571 20.12 -17.86 7.97
CA MET A 571 20.30 -17.00 6.80
C MET A 571 19.16 -16.02 6.55
N GLY A 572 18.10 -16.00 7.39
CA GLY A 572 17.05 -14.97 7.38
C GLY A 572 15.69 -15.42 6.87
N ILE A 573 15.43 -16.72 6.73
CA ILE A 573 14.07 -17.22 6.51
C ILE A 573 13.32 -17.18 7.84
N GLU A 574 12.30 -16.34 7.93
CA GLU A 574 11.43 -16.18 9.11
C GLU A 574 10.18 -17.08 9.01
N SER A 575 9.81 -17.45 7.78
CA SER A 575 8.65 -18.29 7.47
C SER A 575 8.80 -19.71 8.05
N PRO A 576 7.72 -20.33 8.54
CA PRO A 576 7.76 -21.69 9.04
C PRO A 576 8.11 -22.70 7.93
N LEU A 577 9.00 -23.63 8.21
CA LEU A 577 9.43 -24.67 7.29
C LEU A 577 8.93 -26.04 7.73
N ASP A 578 8.29 -26.78 6.81
CA ASP A 578 7.91 -28.16 7.03
C ASP A 578 9.14 -29.07 6.86
N GLU A 579 9.62 -29.65 7.95
CA GLU A 579 10.80 -30.52 7.97
C GLU A 579 10.52 -31.91 7.39
N THR A 580 10.12 -31.91 6.12
CA THR A 580 9.88 -33.15 5.34
C THR A 580 10.97 -33.30 4.28
N PRO A 581 11.20 -34.48 3.73
CA PRO A 581 12.18 -34.70 2.65
C PRO A 581 11.94 -33.81 1.42
N ALA A 582 10.70 -33.38 1.18
CA ALA A 582 10.33 -32.50 0.08
C ALA A 582 10.87 -31.08 0.28
N LEU A 583 11.26 -30.67 1.51
CA LEU A 583 11.87 -29.37 1.79
C LEU A 583 13.13 -29.16 0.96
N ALA A 584 13.91 -30.21 0.67
CA ALA A 584 15.09 -30.13 -0.18
C ALA A 584 14.80 -29.64 -1.61
N LEU A 585 13.54 -29.73 -2.04
CA LEU A 585 13.04 -29.22 -3.32
C LEU A 585 12.22 -27.92 -3.20
N GLY A 586 12.12 -27.36 -1.97
CA GLY A 586 11.39 -26.10 -1.72
C GLY A 586 9.88 -26.26 -1.68
N SER A 587 9.37 -27.22 -0.92
CA SER A 587 7.94 -27.47 -0.75
C SER A 587 7.23 -26.50 0.21
N SER A 588 7.97 -25.89 1.15
CA SER A 588 7.41 -24.90 2.09
C SER A 588 7.30 -23.52 1.45
N ASP A 589 6.22 -22.81 1.77
CA ASP A 589 6.00 -21.46 1.26
C ASP A 589 6.91 -20.45 1.97
N ILE A 590 7.58 -19.61 1.20
CA ILE A 590 8.39 -18.49 1.68
C ILE A 590 8.14 -17.26 0.79
N ASN A 591 8.52 -16.07 1.25
CA ASN A 591 8.37 -14.86 0.45
C ASN A 591 9.70 -14.44 -0.24
N LEU A 592 9.58 -13.60 -1.26
CA LEU A 592 10.72 -13.15 -2.06
C LEU A 592 11.72 -12.33 -1.24
N LEU A 593 11.26 -11.53 -0.29
CA LEU A 593 12.13 -10.68 0.51
C LEU A 593 13.05 -11.48 1.43
N GLU A 594 12.51 -12.50 2.11
CA GLU A 594 13.30 -13.42 2.93
C GLU A 594 14.31 -14.18 2.10
N LEU A 595 13.89 -14.67 0.92
CA LEU A 595 14.77 -15.40 0.02
C LEU A 595 15.92 -14.51 -0.49
N ALA A 596 15.63 -13.25 -0.87
CA ALA A 596 16.64 -12.28 -1.29
C ALA A 596 17.64 -11.97 -0.17
N ASN A 597 17.15 -11.86 1.07
CA ASN A 597 18.01 -11.64 2.23
C ASN A 597 18.95 -12.85 2.48
N ALA A 598 18.43 -14.07 2.34
CA ALA A 598 19.25 -15.29 2.46
C ALA A 598 20.33 -15.40 1.37
N TYR A 599 20.00 -15.06 0.11
CA TYR A 599 20.97 -14.98 -0.97
C TYR A 599 22.00 -13.87 -0.74
N SER A 600 21.59 -12.76 -0.10
CA SER A 600 22.47 -11.66 0.30
C SER A 600 23.49 -12.11 1.34
N THR A 601 23.13 -13.02 2.25
CA THR A 601 24.07 -13.61 3.24
C THR A 601 25.22 -14.33 2.54
N VAL A 602 24.94 -15.09 1.48
CA VAL A 602 26.00 -15.74 0.68
C VAL A 602 26.86 -14.70 -0.06
N ALA A 603 26.24 -13.68 -0.66
CA ALA A 603 26.96 -12.60 -1.35
C ALA A 603 27.84 -11.78 -0.40
N ASN A 604 27.47 -11.68 0.88
CA ASN A 604 28.18 -10.97 1.95
C ASN A 604 29.10 -11.89 2.77
N ASP A 605 29.75 -12.85 2.12
CA ASP A 605 30.75 -13.73 2.74
C ASP A 605 30.23 -14.50 3.98
N GLY A 606 28.94 -14.83 3.99
CA GLY A 606 28.28 -15.56 5.07
C GLY A 606 27.78 -14.72 6.24
N LYS A 607 27.88 -13.42 6.11
CA LYS A 607 27.39 -12.47 7.10
C LYS A 607 25.95 -12.07 6.79
N TYR A 608 25.07 -12.33 7.71
CA TYR A 608 23.69 -11.89 7.66
C TYR A 608 23.56 -10.43 8.07
N VAL A 609 22.86 -9.64 7.29
CA VAL A 609 22.42 -8.29 7.64
C VAL A 609 20.92 -8.25 7.46
N LYS A 610 20.20 -7.87 8.53
CA LYS A 610 18.75 -7.75 8.45
C LYS A 610 18.36 -6.71 7.40
N ARG A 611 17.34 -7.01 6.59
CA ARG A 611 16.78 -6.08 5.61
C ARG A 611 16.42 -4.73 6.24
N VAL A 612 16.71 -3.66 5.54
CA VAL A 612 16.43 -2.28 5.93
C VAL A 612 15.57 -1.62 4.86
N LEU A 613 14.41 -1.07 5.25
CA LEU A 613 13.54 -0.27 4.38
C LEU A 613 13.67 1.22 4.70
N VAL A 614 13.82 1.58 5.98
CA VAL A 614 13.92 2.95 6.47
C VAL A 614 15.29 3.17 7.09
N THR A 615 16.02 4.18 6.61
CA THR A 615 17.35 4.52 7.11
C THR A 615 17.30 5.44 8.33
N ARG A 616 16.42 6.47 8.28
CA ARG A 616 16.23 7.43 9.36
C ARG A 616 14.86 8.11 9.27
N ILE A 617 14.41 8.62 10.42
CA ILE A 617 13.20 9.44 10.52
C ILE A 617 13.55 10.72 11.25
N VAL A 618 13.06 11.85 10.71
CA VAL A 618 13.22 13.19 11.30
C VAL A 618 11.82 13.70 11.61
N ASP A 619 11.64 14.24 12.80
CA ASP A 619 10.37 14.88 13.17
C ASP A 619 10.24 16.27 12.51
N ARG A 620 9.06 16.89 12.63
CA ARG A 620 8.77 18.23 12.11
C ARG A 620 9.69 19.33 12.66
N ASN A 621 10.34 19.12 13.81
CA ASN A 621 11.27 20.09 14.42
C ASN A 621 12.71 19.89 13.90
N GLY A 622 12.93 18.95 12.98
CA GLY A 622 14.25 18.64 12.43
C GLY A 622 15.09 17.70 13.30
N LYS A 623 14.52 17.12 14.37
CA LYS A 623 15.21 16.17 15.24
C LYS A 623 15.15 14.78 14.62
N GLU A 624 16.31 14.11 14.53
CA GLU A 624 16.37 12.68 14.18
C GLU A 624 15.82 11.84 15.34
N VAL A 625 14.73 11.11 15.09
CA VAL A 625 14.01 10.31 16.08
C VAL A 625 14.18 8.80 15.86
N TYR A 626 14.65 8.40 14.69
CA TYR A 626 14.99 7.02 14.35
C TYR A 626 16.19 6.98 13.41
N LYS A 627 17.06 6.01 13.63
CA LYS A 627 18.15 5.63 12.72
C LYS A 627 18.27 4.12 12.71
N ALA A 628 18.31 3.54 11.51
CA ALA A 628 18.42 2.10 11.35
C ALA A 628 19.75 1.57 11.92
N PRO A 629 19.73 0.57 12.79
CA PRO A 629 20.96 -0.08 13.23
C PRO A 629 21.51 -0.96 12.09
N LEU A 630 22.82 -0.92 11.90
CA LEU A 630 23.52 -1.89 11.05
C LEU A 630 24.05 -3.01 11.95
N ASN A 631 23.35 -4.14 11.93
CA ASN A 631 23.75 -5.34 12.67
C ASN A 631 24.20 -6.40 11.67
N GLU A 632 25.49 -6.74 11.69
CA GLU A 632 26.09 -7.78 10.86
C GLU A 632 26.46 -8.97 11.75
N GLU A 633 26.03 -10.18 11.38
CA GLU A 633 26.31 -11.41 12.12
C GLU A 633 26.82 -12.50 11.18
N GLN A 634 27.96 -13.14 11.53
CA GLN A 634 28.48 -14.28 10.80
C GLN A 634 27.61 -15.51 11.10
N VAL A 635 26.74 -15.91 10.18
CA VAL A 635 25.77 -17.00 10.39
C VAL A 635 26.15 -18.30 9.66
N ILE A 636 26.98 -18.22 8.62
CA ILE A 636 27.63 -19.36 7.96
C ILE A 636 29.11 -19.07 7.80
N PRO A 637 30.01 -20.09 7.87
CA PRO A 637 31.45 -19.90 7.71
C PRO A 637 31.79 -19.20 6.39
N TYR A 638 32.81 -18.35 6.39
CA TYR A 638 33.30 -17.68 5.17
C TYR A 638 33.60 -18.68 4.05
N LYS A 639 34.26 -19.79 4.39
CA LYS A 639 34.57 -20.87 3.43
C LYS A 639 33.33 -21.40 2.73
N SER A 640 32.29 -21.71 3.50
CA SER A 640 30.99 -22.17 2.95
C SER A 640 30.35 -21.13 2.04
N ALA A 641 30.34 -19.87 2.46
CA ALA A 641 29.81 -18.76 1.65
C ALA A 641 30.59 -18.59 0.34
N PHE A 642 31.92 -18.61 0.39
CA PHE A 642 32.78 -18.53 -0.81
C PHE A 642 32.51 -19.70 -1.78
N LEU A 643 32.43 -20.93 -1.27
CA LEU A 643 32.11 -22.08 -2.10
C LEU A 643 30.74 -21.99 -2.71
N MET A 644 29.77 -21.47 -1.98
CA MET A 644 28.40 -21.21 -2.50
C MET A 644 28.36 -20.10 -3.54
N GLN A 645 29.18 -19.04 -3.43
CA GLN A 645 29.36 -18.05 -4.50
C GLN A 645 29.84 -18.72 -5.78
N GLN A 646 30.78 -19.68 -5.70
CA GLN A 646 31.27 -20.45 -6.85
C GLN A 646 30.19 -21.38 -7.43
N MET A 647 29.31 -21.94 -6.57
CA MET A 647 28.14 -22.73 -6.98
C MET A 647 27.13 -21.87 -7.77
N LEU A 648 26.80 -20.68 -7.26
CA LEU A 648 25.89 -19.73 -7.91
C LEU A 648 26.42 -19.25 -9.26
N MET A 649 27.73 -18.94 -9.35
CA MET A 649 28.38 -18.61 -10.62
C MET A 649 28.32 -19.79 -11.61
N GLY A 650 28.32 -21.03 -11.12
CA GLY A 650 28.10 -22.23 -11.95
C GLY A 650 26.77 -22.16 -12.70
N GLY A 651 25.71 -21.59 -12.11
CA GLY A 651 24.39 -21.45 -12.74
C GLY A 651 24.39 -20.69 -14.08
N THR A 652 25.34 -19.75 -14.24
CA THR A 652 25.53 -18.95 -15.47
C THR A 652 26.67 -19.44 -16.36
N ARG A 653 27.53 -20.34 -15.85
CA ARG A 653 28.77 -20.75 -16.52
C ARG A 653 28.85 -22.24 -16.88
N GLU A 654 28.23 -23.12 -16.07
CA GLU A 654 28.26 -24.58 -16.33
C GLU A 654 27.36 -24.92 -17.53
N PRO A 655 27.81 -25.82 -18.40
CA PRO A 655 27.05 -26.28 -19.55
C PRO A 655 25.68 -26.84 -19.10
N GLY A 656 24.57 -26.36 -19.70
CA GLY A 656 23.21 -26.73 -19.33
C GLY A 656 22.72 -26.10 -18.03
N GLY A 657 23.42 -25.08 -17.51
CA GLY A 657 22.95 -24.30 -16.33
C GLY A 657 21.67 -23.54 -16.62
N THR A 658 20.70 -23.64 -15.70
CA THR A 658 19.35 -23.03 -15.88
C THR A 658 19.35 -21.50 -15.88
N SER A 659 20.43 -20.85 -15.45
CA SER A 659 20.59 -19.40 -15.39
C SER A 659 21.46 -18.83 -16.52
N MET A 660 21.88 -19.64 -17.50
CA MET A 660 22.78 -19.20 -18.57
C MET A 660 22.23 -18.06 -19.42
N SER A 661 20.89 -17.97 -19.59
CA SER A 661 20.25 -16.89 -20.34
C SER A 661 20.46 -15.51 -19.72
N LEU A 662 20.87 -15.41 -18.44
CA LEU A 662 21.25 -14.14 -17.81
C LEU A 662 22.43 -13.48 -18.55
N ASN A 663 23.33 -14.27 -19.14
CA ASN A 663 24.47 -13.76 -19.88
C ASN A 663 24.07 -12.90 -21.10
N GLY A 664 22.87 -13.12 -21.66
CA GLY A 664 22.33 -12.27 -22.72
C GLY A 664 22.09 -10.84 -22.30
N TYR A 665 21.86 -10.59 -21.02
CA TYR A 665 21.61 -9.27 -20.44
C TYR A 665 22.87 -8.61 -19.86
N VAL A 666 23.72 -9.39 -19.17
CA VAL A 666 24.86 -8.86 -18.41
C VAL A 666 26.22 -9.12 -19.07
N GLY A 667 26.30 -9.95 -20.12
CA GLY A 667 27.55 -10.39 -20.73
C GLY A 667 28.40 -9.29 -21.36
N ASN A 668 27.81 -8.14 -21.68
CA ASN A 668 28.54 -6.96 -22.15
C ASN A 668 29.35 -6.23 -21.04
N PHE A 669 29.03 -6.49 -19.77
CA PHE A 669 29.69 -5.87 -18.63
C PHE A 669 30.78 -6.83 -18.06
N ARG A 670 31.98 -6.81 -18.67
CA ARG A 670 33.07 -7.75 -18.35
C ARG A 670 33.74 -7.51 -17.00
N ASP A 671 33.41 -6.40 -16.34
CA ASP A 671 33.94 -5.98 -15.04
C ASP A 671 33.04 -6.43 -13.87
N THR A 672 32.04 -7.27 -14.13
CA THR A 672 31.14 -7.82 -13.11
C THR A 672 31.00 -9.33 -13.21
N ASP A 673 30.79 -9.98 -12.06
CA ASP A 673 30.43 -11.39 -11.97
C ASP A 673 28.98 -11.52 -11.51
N TRP A 674 28.25 -12.43 -12.16
CA TRP A 674 26.91 -12.79 -11.81
C TRP A 674 26.75 -14.30 -11.69
N GLY A 675 26.18 -14.72 -10.56
CA GLY A 675 25.67 -16.07 -10.35
C GLY A 675 24.14 -16.07 -10.34
N GLY A 676 23.52 -17.22 -10.44
CA GLY A 676 22.06 -17.27 -10.37
C GLY A 676 21.51 -18.66 -10.12
N LYS A 677 20.26 -18.69 -9.65
CA LYS A 677 19.46 -19.90 -9.45
C LYS A 677 18.02 -19.67 -9.86
N THR A 678 17.49 -20.54 -10.70
CA THR A 678 16.07 -20.59 -11.06
C THR A 678 15.31 -21.50 -10.10
N GLY A 679 14.01 -21.18 -9.90
CA GLY A 679 13.05 -22.03 -9.22
C GLY A 679 11.79 -22.18 -10.06
N THR A 680 11.15 -23.34 -9.94
CA THR A 680 9.87 -23.62 -10.56
C THR A 680 9.17 -24.66 -9.70
N SER A 681 7.90 -24.45 -9.33
CA SER A 681 7.08 -25.47 -8.69
C SER A 681 6.70 -26.54 -9.70
N ASN A 682 6.32 -27.74 -9.22
CA ASN A 682 6.07 -28.90 -10.08
C ASN A 682 4.99 -28.67 -11.16
N ASN A 683 3.98 -27.88 -10.85
CA ASN A 683 2.89 -27.52 -11.77
C ASN A 683 3.10 -26.18 -12.49
N HIS A 684 4.30 -25.58 -12.42
CA HIS A 684 4.62 -24.26 -12.99
C HIS A 684 3.76 -23.09 -12.47
N SER A 685 3.13 -23.23 -11.29
CA SER A 685 2.36 -22.15 -10.66
C SER A 685 3.23 -21.03 -10.10
N ASP A 686 4.48 -21.37 -9.76
CA ASP A 686 5.43 -20.45 -9.16
C ASP A 686 6.78 -20.54 -9.89
N ALA A 687 7.19 -19.46 -10.49
CA ALA A 687 8.44 -19.36 -11.24
C ALA A 687 9.33 -18.29 -10.59
N TRP A 688 10.59 -18.67 -10.28
CA TRP A 688 11.49 -17.84 -9.51
C TRP A 688 12.85 -17.68 -10.21
N PHE A 689 13.47 -16.54 -9.96
CA PHE A 689 14.89 -16.36 -10.26
C PHE A 689 15.56 -15.52 -9.18
N MET A 690 16.74 -15.97 -8.75
CA MET A 690 17.64 -15.23 -7.86
C MET A 690 18.96 -15.01 -8.56
N GLY A 691 19.36 -13.74 -8.74
CA GLY A 691 20.63 -13.31 -9.30
C GLY A 691 21.52 -12.70 -8.22
N VAL A 692 22.81 -13.04 -8.22
CA VAL A 692 23.74 -12.66 -7.16
C VAL A 692 25.04 -12.11 -7.74
N SER A 693 25.45 -10.95 -7.27
CA SER A 693 26.79 -10.37 -7.42
C SER A 693 27.32 -9.93 -6.05
N PRO A 694 28.59 -9.55 -5.93
CA PRO A 694 29.14 -9.16 -4.62
C PRO A 694 28.43 -7.98 -3.94
N LYS A 695 27.85 -7.07 -4.72
CA LYS A 695 27.24 -5.83 -4.19
C LYS A 695 25.74 -5.66 -4.47
N LEU A 696 25.16 -6.60 -5.21
CA LEU A 696 23.74 -6.53 -5.54
C LEU A 696 23.16 -7.93 -5.69
N VAL A 697 22.07 -8.19 -4.98
CA VAL A 697 21.24 -9.38 -5.15
C VAL A 697 19.91 -8.94 -5.72
N VAL A 698 19.43 -9.67 -6.72
CA VAL A 698 18.12 -9.44 -7.34
C VAL A 698 17.29 -10.70 -7.29
N GLY A 699 16.01 -10.55 -7.05
CA GLY A 699 15.06 -11.65 -7.04
C GLY A 699 13.78 -11.30 -7.78
N ALA A 700 13.18 -12.27 -8.46
CA ALA A 700 11.87 -12.14 -9.09
C ALA A 700 11.06 -13.42 -8.94
N TRP A 701 9.75 -13.24 -8.83
CA TRP A 701 8.74 -14.28 -8.90
C TRP A 701 7.70 -13.93 -9.97
N VAL A 702 7.19 -14.95 -10.66
CA VAL A 702 6.08 -14.85 -11.62
C VAL A 702 5.13 -16.03 -11.40
N GLY A 703 3.83 -15.76 -11.37
CA GLY A 703 2.80 -16.77 -11.21
C GLY A 703 1.40 -16.19 -11.33
N GLY A 704 0.38 -17.02 -11.27
CA GLY A 704 -1.02 -16.60 -11.21
C GLY A 704 -1.41 -16.14 -9.81
N GLU A 705 -2.51 -15.35 -9.70
CA GLU A 705 -3.12 -15.02 -8.40
C GLU A 705 -3.48 -16.30 -7.61
N TYR A 706 -4.01 -17.29 -8.30
CA TYR A 706 -4.34 -18.62 -7.78
C TYR A 706 -3.40 -19.66 -8.37
N ARG A 707 -3.02 -20.68 -7.60
CA ARG A 707 -2.08 -21.73 -8.06
C ARG A 707 -2.58 -22.56 -9.22
N CYS A 708 -3.87 -22.60 -9.46
CA CYS A 708 -4.46 -23.25 -10.63
C CYS A 708 -4.35 -22.41 -11.92
N ILE A 709 -3.88 -21.16 -11.83
CA ILE A 709 -3.64 -20.28 -12.97
C ILE A 709 -2.13 -20.34 -13.28
N HIS A 710 -1.76 -21.15 -14.26
CA HIS A 710 -0.35 -21.39 -14.60
C HIS A 710 -0.19 -21.89 -16.03
N PHE A 711 1.02 -21.89 -16.54
CA PHE A 711 1.37 -22.57 -17.79
C PHE A 711 1.36 -24.09 -17.59
N ARG A 712 0.94 -24.83 -18.59
CA ARG A 712 0.96 -26.32 -18.58
C ARG A 712 2.36 -26.91 -18.81
N THR A 713 3.29 -26.12 -19.40
CA THR A 713 4.61 -26.62 -19.82
C THR A 713 5.73 -25.79 -19.24
N GLY A 714 6.87 -26.42 -18.95
CA GLY A 714 8.10 -25.77 -18.52
C GLY A 714 8.71 -24.87 -19.60
N ALA A 715 8.46 -25.14 -20.88
CA ALA A 715 8.98 -24.32 -21.99
C ALA A 715 8.55 -22.86 -21.89
N LEU A 716 7.36 -22.59 -21.37
CA LEU A 716 6.82 -21.23 -21.19
C LEU A 716 6.81 -20.78 -19.72
N GLY A 717 6.54 -21.72 -18.77
CA GLY A 717 6.24 -21.41 -17.37
C GLY A 717 7.45 -21.46 -16.42
N GLN A 718 8.63 -21.91 -16.85
CA GLN A 718 9.78 -22.02 -15.94
C GLN A 718 10.44 -20.66 -15.63
N GLY A 719 11.11 -20.58 -14.46
CA GLY A 719 11.73 -19.34 -13.97
C GLY A 719 12.76 -18.72 -14.91
N SER A 720 13.45 -19.50 -15.75
CA SER A 720 14.39 -18.98 -16.77
C SER A 720 13.68 -18.22 -17.92
N ARG A 721 12.40 -18.47 -18.15
CA ARG A 721 11.59 -17.85 -19.21
C ARG A 721 10.71 -16.68 -18.72
N THR A 722 10.32 -16.72 -17.45
CA THR A 722 9.37 -15.77 -16.87
C THR A 722 10.02 -14.78 -15.90
N ALA A 723 10.62 -15.25 -14.81
CA ALA A 723 11.19 -14.42 -13.74
C ALA A 723 12.62 -13.88 -14.07
N LEU A 724 13.49 -14.69 -14.65
CA LEU A 724 14.86 -14.30 -14.98
C LEU A 724 14.94 -13.06 -15.88
N PRO A 725 14.11 -12.93 -16.95
CA PRO A 725 14.19 -11.76 -17.82
C PRO A 725 13.83 -10.44 -17.10
N ILE A 726 12.98 -10.45 -16.07
CA ILE A 726 12.70 -9.26 -15.23
C ILE A 726 14.02 -8.78 -14.62
N CYS A 727 14.74 -9.68 -13.94
CA CYS A 727 16.04 -9.38 -13.36
C CYS A 727 17.06 -8.99 -14.45
N GLY A 728 17.04 -9.66 -15.60
CA GLY A 728 17.92 -9.38 -16.72
C GLY A 728 17.77 -7.95 -17.27
N TYR A 729 16.56 -7.51 -17.57
CA TYR A 729 16.28 -6.14 -18.05
C TYR A 729 16.65 -5.09 -17.00
N PHE A 730 16.32 -5.33 -15.74
CA PHE A 730 16.72 -4.45 -14.64
C PHE A 730 18.24 -4.31 -14.57
N LEU A 731 18.97 -5.42 -14.56
CA LEU A 731 20.42 -5.41 -14.50
C LEU A 731 21.07 -4.75 -15.72
N GLN A 732 20.51 -4.95 -16.90
CA GLN A 732 20.97 -4.27 -18.12
C GLN A 732 20.88 -2.76 -17.98
N SER A 733 19.80 -2.24 -17.40
CA SER A 733 19.61 -0.80 -17.17
C SER A 733 20.56 -0.29 -16.07
N VAL A 734 20.61 -0.95 -14.92
CA VAL A 734 21.47 -0.53 -13.78
C VAL A 734 22.94 -0.59 -14.13
N LEU A 735 23.41 -1.70 -14.73
CA LEU A 735 24.81 -1.82 -15.12
C LEU A 735 25.19 -0.91 -16.30
N GLY A 736 24.22 -0.51 -17.11
CA GLY A 736 24.41 0.45 -18.21
C GLY A 736 24.52 1.90 -17.71
N ASP A 737 23.94 2.24 -16.57
CA ASP A 737 23.98 3.59 -16.02
C ASP A 737 25.29 3.85 -15.26
N PRO A 738 26.09 4.86 -15.67
CA PRO A 738 27.35 5.22 -15.00
C PRO A 738 27.20 5.56 -13.52
N ALA A 739 26.05 6.04 -13.10
CA ALA A 739 25.80 6.38 -11.71
C ALA A 739 25.80 5.15 -10.78
N PHE A 740 25.58 3.97 -11.36
CA PHE A 740 25.56 2.69 -10.64
C PHE A 740 26.81 1.84 -10.88
N ALA A 741 27.91 2.43 -11.37
CA ALA A 741 29.18 1.75 -11.62
C ALA A 741 29.69 0.99 -10.38
N LYS A 742 29.31 1.41 -9.16
CA LYS A 742 29.65 0.71 -7.91
C LYS A 742 29.18 -0.75 -7.85
N TYR A 743 28.17 -1.13 -8.65
CA TYR A 743 27.65 -2.50 -8.70
C TYR A 743 28.36 -3.38 -9.73
N ARG A 744 29.22 -2.80 -10.58
CA ARG A 744 30.10 -3.56 -11.48
C ARG A 744 31.27 -4.10 -10.68
N THR A 745 31.10 -5.28 -10.09
CA THR A 745 32.10 -5.89 -9.19
C THR A 745 32.22 -7.37 -9.45
N LYS A 746 33.42 -7.91 -9.18
CA LYS A 746 33.73 -9.34 -9.27
C LYS A 746 33.84 -9.93 -7.88
N PHE A 747 33.48 -11.20 -7.75
CA PHE A 747 33.80 -11.97 -6.55
C PHE A 747 35.35 -12.05 -6.40
N GLY A 748 35.81 -11.87 -5.17
CA GLY A 748 37.23 -11.89 -4.83
C GLY A 748 37.83 -13.29 -4.95
N LYS A 749 39.16 -13.34 -4.81
CA LYS A 749 39.87 -14.59 -4.53
C LYS A 749 39.58 -15.03 -3.09
N PRO A 750 39.75 -16.35 -2.78
CA PRO A 750 39.54 -16.79 -1.39
C PRO A 750 40.50 -16.06 -0.45
N LYS A 751 39.99 -15.69 0.73
CA LYS A 751 40.80 -15.03 1.78
C LYS A 751 41.55 -16.02 2.65
N ASP A 752 41.04 -17.26 2.73
CA ASP A 752 41.64 -18.33 3.55
C ASP A 752 42.46 -19.26 2.66
N ASP A 753 43.71 -19.54 3.07
CA ASP A 753 44.67 -20.38 2.35
C ASP A 753 44.24 -21.85 2.22
N ASP A 754 43.36 -22.30 3.09
CA ASP A 754 42.78 -23.65 3.05
C ASP A 754 41.73 -23.85 1.93
N ILE A 755 41.32 -22.76 1.26
CA ILE A 755 40.42 -22.82 0.11
C ILE A 755 41.21 -22.94 -1.18
N THR A 756 41.52 -24.17 -1.57
CA THR A 756 42.27 -24.44 -2.78
C THR A 756 41.42 -24.41 -4.03
N SER A 757 42.03 -24.08 -5.18
CA SER A 757 41.31 -24.03 -6.45
C SER A 757 40.71 -25.38 -6.87
N ALA A 758 41.30 -26.50 -6.41
CA ALA A 758 40.77 -27.84 -6.64
C ALA A 758 39.35 -28.08 -6.03
N MET A 759 38.98 -27.31 -4.99
CA MET A 759 37.68 -27.44 -4.36
C MET A 759 36.51 -26.89 -5.22
N TYR A 760 36.78 -25.90 -6.10
CA TYR A 760 35.72 -25.20 -6.84
C TYR A 760 35.94 -25.11 -8.35
N ASN A 761 37.13 -25.39 -8.86
CA ASN A 761 37.43 -25.50 -10.30
C ASN A 761 37.22 -26.95 -10.76
N CYS A 762 35.99 -27.39 -10.72
CA CYS A 762 35.61 -28.73 -11.15
C CYS A 762 35.73 -28.88 -12.66
N GLN A 763 36.02 -30.08 -13.14
CA GLN A 763 35.86 -30.43 -14.54
C GLN A 763 34.39 -30.24 -14.94
N SER A 764 34.17 -29.53 -16.04
CA SER A 764 32.79 -29.31 -16.55
C SER A 764 32.14 -30.64 -16.90
N TYR A 765 30.89 -30.78 -16.49
CA TYR A 765 30.11 -31.97 -16.79
C TYR A 765 29.22 -31.73 -18.02
N TYR A 766 29.37 -32.62 -19.01
CA TYR A 766 28.56 -32.66 -20.22
C TYR A 766 27.63 -33.88 -20.15
N MET A 767 26.31 -33.70 -20.18
CA MET A 767 25.40 -34.82 -20.31
C MET A 767 25.70 -35.53 -21.64
N ARG A 768 25.86 -36.84 -21.59
CA ARG A 768 25.92 -37.64 -22.81
C ARG A 768 24.49 -37.71 -23.38
N GLU A 769 24.32 -37.21 -24.63
CA GLU A 769 23.11 -37.53 -25.37
C GLU A 769 23.12 -39.05 -25.59
N LYS A 770 22.11 -39.77 -25.06
CA LYS A 770 21.93 -41.14 -25.42
C LYS A 770 21.48 -41.21 -26.88
N ASN A 771 22.36 -41.59 -27.78
CA ASN A 771 22.00 -42.12 -29.07
C ASN A 771 21.40 -43.51 -28.85
N ASP A 772 20.13 -43.58 -28.47
CA ASP A 772 19.33 -44.78 -28.46
C ASP A 772 18.73 -45.02 -29.84
N SER A 773 19.50 -45.69 -30.68
CA SER A 773 18.98 -46.31 -31.91
C SER A 773 18.38 -47.71 -31.66
N THR A 774 17.63 -47.94 -30.59
CA THR A 774 16.80 -49.14 -30.39
C THR A 774 15.82 -48.91 -29.25
N ASN A 775 14.67 -48.30 -29.51
CA ASN A 775 13.34 -48.68 -29.04
C ASN A 775 12.28 -47.75 -29.63
N THR A 776 11.62 -48.26 -30.63
CA THR A 776 10.34 -47.74 -31.14
C THR A 776 9.25 -48.15 -30.18
N ASP A 777 8.91 -47.28 -29.22
CA ASP A 777 7.58 -47.12 -28.69
C ASP A 777 7.56 -45.96 -27.67
N SER A 778 6.66 -45.01 -27.92
CA SER A 778 6.42 -43.78 -27.17
C SER A 778 7.41 -42.64 -27.40
N ILE A 779 7.37 -42.03 -28.58
CA ILE A 779 7.93 -40.73 -28.86
C ILE A 779 6.91 -39.67 -28.40
N HIS A 780 7.12 -39.08 -27.25
CA HIS A 780 6.66 -37.72 -27.01
C HIS A 780 7.70 -36.77 -27.64
N VAL A 781 7.39 -36.35 -28.85
CA VAL A 781 8.16 -35.28 -29.53
C VAL A 781 7.85 -34.00 -28.80
N GLU A 782 8.83 -33.49 -28.02
CA GLU A 782 8.86 -32.06 -27.69
C GLU A 782 9.16 -31.32 -29.00
N GLU A 783 8.11 -30.75 -29.61
CA GLU A 783 8.27 -29.84 -30.73
C GLU A 783 9.06 -28.62 -30.24
N GLU A 784 10.24 -28.45 -30.81
CA GLU A 784 11.05 -27.26 -30.68
C GLU A 784 10.26 -26.08 -31.33
N ILE A 785 9.61 -25.28 -30.50
CA ILE A 785 8.89 -24.09 -30.96
C ILE A 785 9.95 -23.07 -31.45
N VAL A 786 10.10 -22.96 -32.75
CA VAL A 786 10.93 -21.93 -33.38
C VAL A 786 10.12 -20.62 -33.36
N LEU A 787 10.66 -19.61 -32.72
CA LEU A 787 10.07 -18.28 -32.64
C LEU A 787 10.62 -17.40 -33.76
N ASP A 788 9.78 -16.54 -34.33
CA ASP A 788 10.21 -15.48 -35.27
C ASP A 788 10.95 -14.33 -34.57
N GLU A 789 11.43 -13.37 -35.33
CA GLU A 789 12.17 -12.19 -34.86
C GLU A 789 11.40 -11.34 -33.83
N ASN A 790 10.11 -11.55 -33.68
CA ASN A 790 9.20 -10.87 -32.76
C ASN A 790 8.75 -11.76 -31.60
N GLY A 791 9.26 -13.01 -31.49
CA GLY A 791 8.96 -13.93 -30.39
C GLY A 791 7.64 -14.68 -30.55
N ALA A 792 7.05 -14.78 -31.75
CA ALA A 792 5.86 -15.55 -32.02
C ALA A 792 6.18 -16.96 -32.56
N PRO A 793 5.41 -18.02 -32.19
CA PRO A 793 5.63 -19.37 -32.69
C PRO A 793 5.28 -19.48 -34.17
N ILE A 794 6.18 -20.10 -34.97
CA ILE A 794 5.92 -20.40 -36.39
C ILE A 794 5.16 -21.70 -36.49
N GLU A 795 3.86 -21.67 -36.80
CA GLU A 795 3.04 -22.86 -37.08
C GLU A 795 3.32 -23.39 -38.48
N ARG A 796 3.69 -24.67 -38.59
CA ARG A 796 3.68 -25.40 -39.87
C ARG A 796 2.33 -26.12 -40.02
N HIS A 797 1.51 -25.66 -40.95
CA HIS A 797 0.27 -26.33 -41.31
C HIS A 797 0.55 -27.68 -41.99
N SER A 798 0.01 -28.76 -41.41
CA SER A 798 -0.25 -29.98 -42.16
C SER A 798 -1.78 -30.14 -42.29
N ALA A 799 -2.22 -30.09 -43.56
CA ALA A 799 -3.61 -30.24 -43.92
C ALA A 799 -4.10 -31.66 -43.70
N THR A 800 -5.27 -31.86 -43.06
CA THR A 800 -6.26 -32.87 -43.44
C THR A 800 -7.65 -32.46 -42.94
N GLU A 801 -8.51 -32.23 -43.89
CA GLU A 801 -9.96 -32.02 -43.73
C GLU A 801 -10.64 -33.30 -43.15
N GLN A 802 -11.69 -33.12 -42.34
CA GLN A 802 -12.99 -33.77 -42.57
C GLN A 802 -14.11 -33.15 -41.74
N THR A 803 -15.16 -32.82 -42.48
CA THR A 803 -16.49 -32.35 -42.13
C THR A 803 -17.36 -33.33 -41.35
N LYS A 804 -18.29 -32.84 -40.51
CA LYS A 804 -19.79 -33.05 -40.55
C LYS A 804 -20.49 -32.46 -39.32
N GLU A 805 -21.33 -31.51 -39.56
CA GLU A 805 -22.81 -31.39 -39.44
C GLU A 805 -23.54 -32.00 -38.23
N GLY A 806 -24.40 -31.18 -37.60
CA GLY A 806 -25.64 -31.58 -36.98
C GLY A 806 -26.09 -30.76 -35.77
N SER A 807 -26.96 -29.78 -35.96
CA SER A 807 -27.79 -29.10 -34.93
C SER A 807 -28.87 -30.09 -34.40
N PRO A 808 -29.58 -29.82 -33.28
CA PRO A 808 -30.58 -28.74 -33.25
C PRO A 808 -30.72 -27.98 -31.91
N GLU A 809 -31.27 -26.78 -32.09
CA GLU A 809 -31.75 -25.85 -31.07
C GLU A 809 -32.76 -26.49 -30.08
N GLN A 810 -32.62 -26.15 -28.81
CA GLN A 810 -33.75 -26.06 -27.88
C GLN A 810 -33.78 -24.73 -27.20
N GLN A 811 -34.86 -23.99 -27.39
CA GLN A 811 -35.19 -22.74 -26.69
C GLN A 811 -35.47 -23.02 -25.21
N PRO A 812 -34.96 -22.17 -24.27
CA PRO A 812 -35.43 -22.19 -22.89
C PRO A 812 -36.59 -21.23 -22.69
N ASN A 813 -37.55 -21.66 -21.89
CA ASN A 813 -38.75 -20.98 -21.44
C ASN A 813 -38.46 -19.63 -20.78
N ALA A 814 -39.33 -18.65 -21.13
CA ALA A 814 -39.37 -17.34 -20.50
C ALA A 814 -39.74 -17.42 -19.01
N HIS A 815 -38.79 -17.16 -18.16
CA HIS A 815 -39.04 -16.85 -16.74
C HIS A 815 -39.37 -15.38 -16.55
N LYS A 816 -40.44 -15.10 -15.80
CA LYS A 816 -40.93 -13.77 -15.45
C LYS A 816 -39.84 -12.96 -14.74
N HIS A 817 -39.54 -11.79 -15.27
CA HIS A 817 -38.63 -10.81 -14.66
C HIS A 817 -39.16 -10.32 -13.29
N PRO A 818 -38.28 -10.21 -12.27
CA PRO A 818 -38.62 -9.49 -11.04
C PRO A 818 -38.77 -7.99 -11.31
N LYS A 819 -39.60 -7.31 -10.51
CA LYS A 819 -39.85 -5.87 -10.61
C LYS A 819 -38.51 -5.10 -10.46
N GLU A 820 -38.30 -4.16 -11.36
CA GLU A 820 -37.17 -3.23 -11.39
C GLU A 820 -37.10 -2.34 -10.13
N GLU A 821 -36.30 -2.73 -9.15
CA GLU A 821 -35.71 -1.77 -8.23
C GLU A 821 -34.24 -1.56 -8.67
N ALA A 822 -33.95 -0.34 -9.12
CA ALA A 822 -32.63 0.00 -9.61
C ALA A 822 -31.58 -0.15 -8.51
N VAL A 823 -30.59 -1.01 -8.74
CA VAL A 823 -29.34 -1.06 -7.96
C VAL A 823 -28.37 -0.10 -8.63
N ASN A 824 -27.92 0.91 -7.87
CA ASN A 824 -26.90 1.83 -8.33
C ASN A 824 -25.52 1.23 -8.04
N PHE A 825 -24.76 0.90 -9.09
CA PHE A 825 -23.40 0.35 -8.99
C PHE A 825 -22.33 1.41 -8.70
N ASP A 826 -22.67 2.71 -8.79
CA ASP A 826 -21.76 3.81 -8.48
C ASP A 826 -21.57 4.02 -6.96
N ASP A 827 -22.39 3.38 -6.12
CA ASP A 827 -22.31 3.44 -4.65
C ASP A 827 -21.40 2.32 -4.06
N LEU A 828 -20.77 1.49 -4.91
CA LEU A 828 -19.90 0.37 -4.56
C LEU A 828 -18.44 0.63 -4.93
#